data_17d7aa53de8b5c3769a76bb931c173f6
#
_entry.id   17d7aa53de8b5c3769a76bb931c173f6
#
_cell.length_a   1.000
_cell.length_b   1.000
_cell.length_c   1.000
_cell.angle_alpha   90.00
_cell.angle_beta   90.00
_cell.angle_gamma   90.00
#
_symmetry.space_group_name_H-M   'P 1'
#
loop_
_entity.id
_entity.type
_entity.pdbx_description
1 polymer ?
#
loop_
_entity_poly.entity_id
_entity_poly.type
_entity_poly.pdbx_seq_one_letter_code
_entity_poly.pdbx_strand_id
1 'polypeptide(L)'
;MGVWHTYSTRQTLSELETDKSRGLSGAEAERRLARWGPIRLEEGRRQGLLLRFLGQMKDPMILVLLAAAALSLWASGGEDWLDAAIILVIVVVNACISISQEDSAEKALEALRKMSAPLAKVVRDGALQRLETDRLVPGDIIHLEAGDLVPADARILEAASLQADESAMTGESVPVSKGLLSALPEDTPLAERHNMVLASTVITRGRAVCVITGTGMDTEVGRIAGLLLGEGEGQTPLQKKMAEISKTLSFVCLCVCAVMFGVGLLQGRPMLDMFLTAVSLAVAAIPEGLPAIVTIVLALGVARMARRRAIVKRLPAVETLGCAGVICSDKTGTLTQNRMTVVDVWTPRSGERALALTIGALCSDAALTWKGREPVSTGDPTETALVDAAAREGLDKNGLEGEWPRRGELPFDSERKLMTTVHQRPGGGWRVCVKGAPDVLARRCRLDSAAARRLESRNEAMAGKALRVLGVAYKDLAMLPRELNSAALEQGLTFVGLIGMIDPPRPEVRTAVEQCYAAGIKPVMITGDHKLTAVAIARELNIYRPGDLALTGEDLDFLPQEVLEQEVEKFSVYARVSPEHKMRIVKAWQARGKVVAMTGDGVNDAPALKVADIGCAMGVTGTDVAKGAADMILTDDNFATIVSAVEQGRGIYANIKKAIHYLLSCNIGEILTIFCATVFHFHQMPLVPVQLLWLNLVTDSLPALALGVEPVEEGVMSQPPRDAHASLFAHGFAFRLAWQGVMVGLLTLAAYFLGEYVLSDPGEAHAAANTMAFATLTLCQLFHAFDVRSERSSLFHIGVFSNPAMNKAFLIGLTMQLAVLCVPPLQVVFSTVPMSPLEWAVVLALAITPVVVCELAKAVSRGRTRRPARAEKVEPACARR
;
A
#
# COMPACT_ATOMS: atom_id res chain seq x y z
N MET A 1 38.12 -15.19 -0.28
CA MET A 1 37.53 -13.83 -0.08
C MET A 1 38.42 -13.04 0.83
N GLY A 2 38.77 -11.78 0.46
CA GLY A 2 39.61 -10.94 1.30
C GLY A 2 38.94 -10.62 2.63
N VAL A 3 39.73 -10.73 3.70
CA VAL A 3 39.27 -10.38 5.06
C VAL A 3 39.41 -8.87 5.22
N TRP A 4 38.48 -8.09 4.63
CA TRP A 4 38.54 -6.65 4.43
C TRP A 4 38.79 -5.81 5.68
N HIS A 5 38.40 -6.31 6.86
CA HIS A 5 38.67 -5.65 8.14
C HIS A 5 40.16 -5.72 8.53
N THR A 6 40.93 -6.65 7.96
CA THR A 6 42.37 -6.78 8.22
C THR A 6 43.22 -5.86 7.32
N TYR A 7 42.61 -5.23 6.27
CA TYR A 7 43.33 -4.36 5.38
C TYR A 7 43.31 -2.91 5.86
N SER A 8 44.40 -2.19 5.60
CA SER A 8 44.39 -0.73 5.73
C SER A 8 43.51 -0.11 4.64
N THR A 9 43.01 1.11 4.85
CA THR A 9 42.21 1.84 3.86
C THR A 9 42.91 1.95 2.49
N ARG A 10 44.24 2.13 2.50
CA ARG A 10 45.07 2.23 1.28
C ARG A 10 45.15 0.88 0.53
N GLN A 11 45.31 -0.20 1.26
CA GLN A 11 45.30 -1.54 0.70
C GLN A 11 43.94 -1.91 0.13
N THR A 12 42.85 -1.60 0.84
CA THR A 12 41.50 -1.84 0.35
C THR A 12 41.21 -1.11 -0.96
N LEU A 13 41.58 0.16 -1.08
CA LEU A 13 41.41 0.93 -2.32
C LEU A 13 42.26 0.36 -3.46
N SER A 14 43.47 -0.09 -3.16
CA SER A 14 44.36 -0.69 -4.16
C SER A 14 43.85 -2.03 -4.67
N GLU A 15 43.38 -2.93 -3.75
CA GLU A 15 42.82 -4.23 -4.14
C GLU A 15 41.49 -4.10 -4.92
N LEU A 16 40.69 -3.08 -4.60
CA LEU A 16 39.44 -2.81 -5.30
C LEU A 16 39.62 -1.93 -6.54
N GLU A 17 40.87 -1.56 -6.87
CA GLU A 17 41.23 -0.72 -8.02
C GLU A 17 40.32 0.51 -8.16
N THR A 18 40.13 1.25 -7.05
CA THR A 18 39.22 2.41 -6.98
C THR A 18 39.93 3.62 -6.33
N ASP A 19 39.44 4.81 -6.63
CA ASP A 19 39.90 6.06 -6.04
C ASP A 19 38.84 6.70 -5.17
N LYS A 20 39.21 7.16 -3.96
CA LYS A 20 38.31 7.75 -3.00
C LYS A 20 37.57 8.98 -3.53
N SER A 21 38.25 9.82 -4.34
CA SER A 21 37.70 11.11 -4.80
C SER A 21 36.98 11.00 -6.15
N ARG A 22 37.41 10.08 -6.99
CA ARG A 22 36.83 9.87 -8.32
C ARG A 22 35.85 8.72 -8.38
N GLY A 23 35.96 7.75 -7.47
CA GLY A 23 35.20 6.50 -7.55
C GLY A 23 35.56 5.66 -8.77
N LEU A 24 34.72 4.70 -9.08
CA LEU A 24 34.84 3.92 -10.33
C LEU A 24 34.38 4.74 -11.54
N SER A 25 34.91 4.44 -12.71
CA SER A 25 34.34 4.94 -13.96
C SER A 25 33.03 4.19 -14.28
N GLY A 26 32.06 4.85 -14.94
CA GLY A 26 30.80 4.24 -15.33
C GLY A 26 30.99 2.95 -16.14
N ALA A 27 31.98 2.93 -17.07
CA ALA A 27 32.31 1.74 -17.88
C ALA A 27 32.86 0.58 -17.03
N GLU A 28 33.67 0.88 -16.00
CA GLU A 28 34.19 -0.15 -15.08
C GLU A 28 33.11 -0.69 -14.17
N ALA A 29 32.22 0.18 -13.66
CA ALA A 29 31.10 -0.23 -12.85
C ALA A 29 30.13 -1.15 -13.62
N GLU A 30 29.86 -0.89 -14.90
CA GLU A 30 29.05 -1.79 -15.74
C GLU A 30 29.75 -3.14 -16.00
N ARG A 31 31.06 -3.17 -16.21
CA ARG A 31 31.82 -4.42 -16.33
C ARG A 31 31.76 -5.24 -15.04
N ARG A 32 31.90 -4.57 -13.89
CA ARG A 32 31.77 -5.21 -12.58
C ARG A 32 30.35 -5.72 -12.33
N LEU A 33 29.34 -4.94 -12.69
CA LEU A 33 27.93 -5.36 -12.58
C LEU A 33 27.64 -6.59 -13.45
N ALA A 34 28.20 -6.68 -14.65
CA ALA A 34 28.09 -7.86 -15.49
C ALA A 34 28.78 -9.11 -14.90
N ARG A 35 29.88 -8.90 -14.12
CA ARG A 35 30.66 -9.98 -13.49
C ARG A 35 30.03 -10.49 -12.18
N TRP A 36 29.61 -9.60 -11.28
CA TRP A 36 29.08 -9.94 -9.95
C TRP A 36 27.55 -9.98 -9.91
N GLY A 37 26.86 -9.48 -10.95
CA GLY A 37 25.40 -9.37 -10.97
C GLY A 37 24.86 -8.22 -10.10
N PRO A 38 23.56 -7.99 -10.17
CA PRO A 38 22.89 -7.01 -9.30
C PRO A 38 22.88 -7.48 -7.84
N ILE A 39 22.86 -6.52 -6.88
CA ILE A 39 22.72 -6.83 -5.45
C ILE A 39 21.34 -7.43 -5.20
N ARG A 40 21.27 -8.75 -5.20
CA ARG A 40 20.06 -9.52 -4.84
C ARG A 40 20.50 -10.69 -3.98
N LEU A 41 19.75 -10.91 -2.91
CA LEU A 41 19.80 -12.21 -2.22
C LEU A 41 19.21 -13.23 -3.18
N GLU A 42 19.88 -14.39 -3.35
CA GLU A 42 19.34 -15.44 -4.21
C GLU A 42 17.98 -15.87 -3.67
N GLU A 43 16.93 -15.50 -4.38
CA GLU A 43 15.64 -16.16 -4.26
C GLU A 43 15.81 -17.54 -4.85
N GLY A 44 15.24 -18.58 -4.19
CA GLY A 44 15.39 -19.96 -4.61
C GLY A 44 15.24 -20.11 -6.13
N ARG A 45 16.10 -20.92 -6.77
CA ARG A 45 16.16 -21.11 -8.23
C ARG A 45 14.76 -21.28 -8.79
N ARG A 46 14.36 -20.40 -9.71
CA ARG A 46 13.10 -20.55 -10.46
C ARG A 46 13.04 -21.94 -11.04
N GLN A 47 12.03 -22.70 -10.66
CA GLN A 47 11.81 -24.03 -11.24
C GLN A 47 11.50 -23.85 -12.73
N GLY A 48 12.18 -24.63 -13.58
CA GLY A 48 11.93 -24.61 -15.02
C GLY A 48 10.48 -24.97 -15.33
N LEU A 49 9.95 -24.51 -16.47
CA LEU A 49 8.57 -24.74 -16.89
C LEU A 49 8.18 -26.22 -16.82
N LEU A 50 9.08 -27.13 -17.19
CA LEU A 50 8.85 -28.58 -17.13
C LEU A 50 8.68 -29.08 -15.69
N LEU A 51 9.48 -28.58 -14.73
CA LEU A 51 9.36 -28.96 -13.33
C LEU A 51 8.07 -28.40 -12.70
N ARG A 52 7.64 -27.19 -13.08
CA ARG A 52 6.35 -26.61 -12.69
C ARG A 52 5.20 -27.43 -13.26
N PHE A 53 5.27 -27.85 -14.54
CA PHE A 53 4.29 -28.71 -15.16
C PHE A 53 4.18 -30.05 -14.43
N LEU A 54 5.30 -30.70 -14.14
CA LEU A 54 5.33 -31.93 -13.37
C LEU A 54 4.88 -31.74 -11.91
N GLY A 55 5.08 -30.53 -11.36
CA GLY A 55 4.54 -30.12 -10.05
C GLY A 55 3.03 -30.08 -10.04
N GLN A 56 2.41 -29.50 -11.07
CA GLN A 56 0.94 -29.47 -11.25
C GLN A 56 0.38 -30.89 -11.41
N MET A 57 1.08 -31.79 -12.11
CA MET A 57 0.68 -33.20 -12.25
C MET A 57 0.63 -33.97 -10.93
N LYS A 58 1.25 -33.46 -9.87
CA LYS A 58 1.18 -34.05 -8.52
C LYS A 58 -0.03 -33.59 -7.72
N ASP A 59 -0.84 -32.70 -8.27
CA ASP A 59 -2.07 -32.26 -7.63
C ASP A 59 -2.97 -33.50 -7.41
N PRO A 60 -3.52 -33.70 -6.21
CA PRO A 60 -4.35 -34.87 -5.89
C PRO A 60 -5.54 -35.02 -6.83
N MET A 61 -6.12 -33.92 -7.32
CA MET A 61 -7.28 -33.96 -8.21
C MET A 61 -6.89 -34.39 -9.62
N ILE A 62 -5.77 -33.90 -10.13
CA ILE A 62 -5.23 -34.33 -11.42
C ILE A 62 -4.86 -35.84 -11.37
N LEU A 63 -4.29 -36.28 -10.27
CA LEU A 63 -4.00 -37.72 -10.07
C LEU A 63 -5.27 -38.58 -10.06
N VAL A 64 -6.34 -38.08 -9.42
CA VAL A 64 -7.66 -38.78 -9.42
C VAL A 64 -8.26 -38.83 -10.83
N LEU A 65 -8.18 -37.72 -11.61
CA LEU A 65 -8.64 -37.69 -13.00
C LEU A 65 -7.85 -38.66 -13.88
N LEU A 66 -6.53 -38.66 -13.75
CA LEU A 66 -5.67 -39.59 -14.51
C LEU A 66 -5.93 -41.04 -14.12
N ALA A 67 -6.18 -41.31 -12.83
CA ALA A 67 -6.57 -42.65 -12.38
C ALA A 67 -7.97 -43.04 -12.91
N ALA A 68 -8.91 -42.12 -12.94
CA ALA A 68 -10.25 -42.36 -13.51
C ALA A 68 -10.17 -42.63 -15.03
N ALA A 69 -9.37 -41.85 -15.78
CA ALA A 69 -9.14 -42.07 -17.19
C ALA A 69 -8.48 -43.45 -17.48
N ALA A 70 -7.47 -43.81 -16.66
CA ALA A 70 -6.83 -45.11 -16.78
C ALA A 70 -7.79 -46.26 -16.45
N LEU A 71 -8.65 -46.11 -15.44
CA LEU A 71 -9.64 -47.09 -15.04
C LEU A 71 -10.74 -47.25 -16.11
N SER A 72 -11.21 -46.15 -16.70
CA SER A 72 -12.17 -46.16 -17.82
C SER A 72 -11.61 -46.91 -19.02
N LEU A 73 -10.36 -46.59 -19.41
CA LEU A 73 -9.68 -47.28 -20.52
C LEU A 73 -9.47 -48.77 -20.26
N TRP A 74 -9.16 -49.16 -19.01
CA TRP A 74 -8.98 -50.56 -18.62
C TRP A 74 -10.31 -51.33 -18.62
N ALA A 75 -11.38 -50.70 -18.09
CA ALA A 75 -12.69 -51.34 -17.97
C ALA A 75 -13.41 -51.52 -19.31
N SER A 76 -13.24 -50.57 -20.26
CA SER A 76 -13.78 -50.66 -21.63
C SER A 76 -12.95 -51.55 -22.57
N GLY A 77 -11.86 -52.16 -22.09
CA GLY A 77 -10.95 -52.93 -22.94
C GLY A 77 -10.27 -52.12 -24.05
N GLY A 78 -10.24 -50.78 -23.90
CA GLY A 78 -9.64 -49.83 -24.84
C GLY A 78 -10.63 -49.22 -25.85
N GLU A 79 -11.91 -49.54 -25.79
CA GLU A 79 -12.91 -48.95 -26.72
C GLU A 79 -13.14 -47.45 -26.43
N ASP A 80 -13.07 -47.00 -25.15
CA ASP A 80 -13.26 -45.60 -24.73
C ASP A 80 -11.96 -44.78 -24.74
N TRP A 81 -11.01 -45.10 -25.65
CA TRP A 81 -9.74 -44.39 -25.73
C TRP A 81 -9.92 -42.87 -26.00
N LEU A 82 -11.03 -42.49 -26.67
CA LEU A 82 -11.34 -41.12 -27.00
C LEU A 82 -11.63 -40.31 -25.74
N ASP A 83 -12.40 -40.86 -24.81
CA ASP A 83 -12.74 -40.17 -23.53
C ASP A 83 -11.50 -40.03 -22.65
N ALA A 84 -10.65 -41.04 -22.56
CA ALA A 84 -9.39 -40.99 -21.86
C ALA A 84 -8.43 -39.95 -22.48
N ALA A 85 -8.37 -39.86 -23.81
CA ALA A 85 -7.56 -38.89 -24.53
C ALA A 85 -8.09 -37.44 -24.30
N ILE A 86 -9.38 -37.25 -24.28
CA ILE A 86 -10.03 -35.96 -24.01
C ILE A 86 -9.69 -35.49 -22.57
N ILE A 87 -9.84 -36.38 -21.57
CA ILE A 87 -9.45 -36.08 -20.18
C ILE A 87 -7.99 -35.68 -20.11
N LEU A 88 -7.10 -36.40 -20.80
CA LEU A 88 -5.66 -36.06 -20.81
C LEU A 88 -5.39 -34.70 -21.43
N VAL A 89 -6.02 -34.35 -22.55
CA VAL A 89 -5.90 -33.03 -23.21
C VAL A 89 -6.36 -31.95 -22.28
N ILE A 90 -7.48 -32.10 -21.58
CA ILE A 90 -8.02 -31.16 -20.66
C ILE A 90 -7.07 -30.94 -19.46
N VAL A 91 -6.53 -32.03 -18.89
CA VAL A 91 -5.55 -31.97 -17.82
C VAL A 91 -4.30 -31.19 -18.25
N VAL A 92 -3.81 -31.41 -19.47
CA VAL A 92 -2.66 -30.64 -20.01
C VAL A 92 -3.02 -29.18 -20.23
N VAL A 93 -4.19 -28.89 -20.78
CA VAL A 93 -4.66 -27.47 -20.96
C VAL A 93 -4.82 -26.79 -19.61
N ASN A 94 -5.41 -27.47 -18.62
CA ASN A 94 -5.55 -26.94 -17.25
C ASN A 94 -4.20 -26.61 -16.63
N ALA A 95 -3.24 -27.53 -16.69
CA ALA A 95 -1.89 -27.31 -16.18
C ALA A 95 -1.20 -26.12 -16.88
N CYS A 96 -1.36 -25.97 -18.20
CA CYS A 96 -0.81 -24.83 -18.94
C CYS A 96 -1.45 -23.51 -18.51
N ILE A 97 -2.77 -23.47 -18.30
CA ILE A 97 -3.47 -22.26 -17.84
C ILE A 97 -3.06 -21.92 -16.40
N SER A 98 -3.01 -22.89 -15.49
CA SER A 98 -2.55 -22.70 -14.11
C SER A 98 -1.13 -22.12 -14.07
N ILE A 99 -0.19 -22.66 -14.84
CA ILE A 99 1.17 -22.15 -14.95
C ILE A 99 1.19 -20.72 -15.51
N SER A 100 0.38 -20.42 -16.52
CA SER A 100 0.29 -19.08 -17.09
C SER A 100 -0.27 -18.06 -16.11
N GLN A 101 -1.25 -18.45 -15.29
CA GLN A 101 -1.82 -17.60 -14.22
C GLN A 101 -0.78 -17.37 -13.12
N GLU A 102 -0.07 -18.41 -12.69
CA GLU A 102 1.00 -18.32 -11.67
C GLU A 102 2.15 -17.42 -12.15
N ASP A 103 2.63 -17.59 -13.39
CA ASP A 103 3.66 -16.74 -13.99
C ASP A 103 3.22 -15.29 -14.12
N SER A 104 1.96 -15.04 -14.46
CA SER A 104 1.39 -13.69 -14.51
C SER A 104 1.34 -13.02 -13.13
N ALA A 105 0.96 -13.77 -12.09
CA ALA A 105 0.97 -13.31 -10.70
C ALA A 105 2.41 -13.01 -10.22
N GLU A 106 3.37 -13.89 -10.51
CA GLU A 106 4.77 -13.73 -10.15
C GLU A 106 5.40 -12.50 -10.83
N LYS A 107 5.16 -12.31 -12.13
CA LYS A 107 5.62 -11.11 -12.89
C LYS A 107 5.04 -9.81 -12.34
N ALA A 108 3.77 -9.81 -11.96
CA ALA A 108 3.14 -8.64 -11.35
C ALA A 108 3.79 -8.30 -9.99
N LEU A 109 4.13 -9.30 -9.18
CA LEU A 109 4.85 -9.14 -7.91
C LEU A 109 6.29 -8.62 -8.12
N GLU A 110 7.02 -9.16 -9.10
CA GLU A 110 8.37 -8.70 -9.43
C GLU A 110 8.40 -7.24 -9.89
N ALA A 111 7.42 -6.83 -10.70
CA ALA A 111 7.28 -5.44 -11.12
C ALA A 111 7.09 -4.49 -9.93
N LEU A 112 6.34 -4.91 -8.91
CA LEU A 112 6.13 -4.13 -7.68
C LEU A 112 7.40 -4.00 -6.84
N ARG A 113 8.16 -5.08 -6.67
CA ARG A 113 9.43 -5.06 -5.95
C ARG A 113 10.43 -4.07 -6.56
N LYS A 114 10.50 -3.99 -7.90
CA LYS A 114 11.36 -3.02 -8.60
C LYS A 114 10.98 -1.57 -8.34
N MET A 115 9.72 -1.26 -8.07
CA MET A 115 9.26 0.11 -7.77
C MET A 115 9.67 0.59 -6.37
N SER A 116 10.10 -0.31 -5.48
CA SER A 116 10.47 -0.03 -4.08
C SER A 116 11.98 -0.11 -3.83
N ALA A 117 12.82 -0.17 -4.86
CA ALA A 117 14.25 -0.28 -4.70
C ALA A 117 14.84 0.96 -3.98
N PRO A 118 15.61 0.80 -2.90
CA PRO A 118 16.27 1.90 -2.22
C PRO A 118 17.35 2.53 -3.12
N LEU A 119 17.67 3.82 -2.86
CA LEU A 119 18.68 4.58 -3.58
C LEU A 119 19.90 4.81 -2.68
N ALA A 120 21.10 4.69 -3.23
CA ALA A 120 22.35 5.00 -2.54
C ALA A 120 23.04 6.22 -3.14
N LYS A 121 23.76 6.99 -2.32
CA LYS A 121 24.61 8.10 -2.71
C LYS A 121 26.00 7.54 -3.07
N VAL A 122 26.38 7.59 -4.35
CA VAL A 122 27.59 6.96 -4.88
C VAL A 122 28.45 7.96 -5.64
N VAL A 123 29.75 7.89 -5.48
CA VAL A 123 30.71 8.67 -6.28
C VAL A 123 31.19 7.82 -7.46
N ARG A 124 30.86 8.22 -8.69
CA ARG A 124 31.37 7.66 -9.93
C ARG A 124 31.77 8.79 -10.87
N ASP A 125 32.85 8.60 -11.62
CA ASP A 125 33.39 9.59 -12.54
C ASP A 125 33.68 10.95 -11.87
N GLY A 126 33.98 10.98 -10.57
CA GLY A 126 34.23 12.18 -9.79
C GLY A 126 32.99 12.98 -9.42
N ALA A 127 31.76 12.46 -9.67
CA ALA A 127 30.51 13.11 -9.34
C ALA A 127 29.67 12.25 -8.37
N LEU A 128 29.08 12.92 -7.36
CA LEU A 128 28.13 12.28 -6.46
C LEU A 128 26.78 12.13 -7.18
N GLN A 129 26.28 10.92 -7.29
CA GLN A 129 25.02 10.58 -7.93
C GLN A 129 24.18 9.64 -7.07
N ARG A 130 22.87 9.60 -7.30
CA ARG A 130 21.97 8.64 -6.64
C ARG A 130 21.69 7.49 -7.60
N LEU A 131 22.00 6.27 -7.16
CA LEU A 131 21.79 5.05 -7.91
C LEU A 131 20.93 4.07 -7.11
N GLU A 132 20.17 3.24 -7.83
CA GLU A 132 19.49 2.09 -7.25
C GLU A 132 20.52 1.15 -6.61
N THR A 133 20.24 0.66 -5.41
CA THR A 133 21.19 -0.18 -4.65
C THR A 133 21.54 -1.47 -5.37
N ASP A 134 20.65 -1.99 -6.23
CA ASP A 134 20.90 -3.19 -7.01
C ASP A 134 21.98 -3.01 -8.10
N ARG A 135 22.35 -1.76 -8.43
CA ARG A 135 23.39 -1.42 -9.40
C ARG A 135 24.75 -1.12 -8.78
N LEU A 136 24.88 -1.27 -7.47
CA LEU A 136 26.15 -1.10 -6.76
C LEU A 136 27.05 -2.31 -6.98
N VAL A 137 28.36 -2.06 -7.00
CA VAL A 137 29.38 -3.10 -7.20
C VAL A 137 30.54 -2.95 -6.20
N PRO A 138 31.29 -4.01 -5.91
CA PRO A 138 32.52 -3.88 -5.12
C PRO A 138 33.48 -2.85 -5.73
N GLY A 139 33.96 -1.92 -4.87
CA GLY A 139 34.80 -0.79 -5.30
C GLY A 139 34.04 0.54 -5.46
N ASP A 140 32.71 0.56 -5.44
CA ASP A 140 31.94 1.81 -5.39
C ASP A 140 32.19 2.56 -4.07
N ILE A 141 32.31 3.90 -4.17
CA ILE A 141 32.45 4.79 -3.03
C ILE A 141 31.07 5.32 -2.66
N ILE A 142 30.59 4.99 -1.46
CA ILE A 142 29.28 5.41 -0.97
C ILE A 142 29.39 6.43 0.16
N HIS A 143 28.45 7.36 0.22
CA HIS A 143 28.28 8.31 1.30
C HIS A 143 27.08 7.87 2.15
N LEU A 144 27.31 7.73 3.46
CA LEU A 144 26.31 7.34 4.46
C LEU A 144 26.12 8.47 5.47
N GLU A 145 24.86 8.71 5.83
CA GLU A 145 24.44 9.69 6.85
C GLU A 145 23.45 9.07 7.81
N ALA A 146 23.22 9.73 8.94
CA ALA A 146 22.23 9.28 9.91
C ALA A 146 20.84 9.10 9.27
N GLY A 147 20.25 7.89 9.43
CA GLY A 147 18.99 7.49 8.81
C GLY A 147 19.14 6.69 7.51
N ASP A 148 20.34 6.56 6.96
CA ASP A 148 20.58 5.71 5.79
C ASP A 148 20.69 4.23 6.20
N LEU A 149 20.14 3.36 5.36
CA LEU A 149 20.36 1.91 5.42
C LEU A 149 21.64 1.58 4.65
N VAL A 150 22.52 0.79 5.24
CA VAL A 150 23.77 0.36 4.58
C VAL A 150 23.42 -0.65 3.48
N PRO A 151 23.70 -0.34 2.20
CA PRO A 151 23.23 -1.15 1.07
C PRO A 151 24.05 -2.42 0.83
N ALA A 152 25.29 -2.44 1.30
CA ALA A 152 26.25 -3.52 1.08
C ALA A 152 27.35 -3.48 2.14
N ASP A 153 28.09 -4.56 2.36
CA ASP A 153 29.23 -4.55 3.28
C ASP A 153 30.31 -3.58 2.74
N ALA A 154 30.73 -2.67 3.60
CA ALA A 154 31.69 -1.65 3.16
C ALA A 154 32.75 -1.33 4.21
N ARG A 155 33.95 -0.98 3.73
CA ARG A 155 35.09 -0.51 4.53
C ARG A 155 35.01 1.00 4.71
N ILE A 156 35.16 1.47 5.93
CA ILE A 156 35.13 2.90 6.25
C ILE A 156 36.41 3.57 5.80
N LEU A 157 36.28 4.63 4.99
CA LEU A 157 37.38 5.48 4.51
C LEU A 157 37.44 6.81 5.27
N GLU A 158 36.31 7.35 5.67
CA GLU A 158 36.16 8.54 6.51
C GLU A 158 34.93 8.37 7.42
N ALA A 159 35.00 8.86 8.64
CA ALA A 159 33.90 8.87 9.57
C ALA A 159 33.95 10.10 10.48
N ALA A 160 32.76 10.66 10.78
CA ALA A 160 32.57 11.73 11.75
C ALA A 160 31.45 11.34 12.70
N SER A 161 31.79 10.99 13.95
CA SER A 161 30.86 10.57 15.02
C SER A 161 29.89 9.47 14.58
N LEU A 162 30.38 8.50 13.78
CA LEU A 162 29.56 7.45 13.17
C LEU A 162 29.11 6.42 14.22
N GLN A 163 27.81 6.13 14.24
CA GLN A 163 27.21 5.04 14.99
C GLN A 163 26.25 4.25 14.09
N ALA A 164 26.32 2.93 14.20
CA ALA A 164 25.45 2.02 13.44
C ALA A 164 24.68 1.10 14.40
N ASP A 165 23.42 0.88 14.12
CA ASP A 165 22.59 -0.15 14.74
C ASP A 165 22.82 -1.46 13.99
N GLU A 166 23.47 -2.40 14.62
CA GLU A 166 23.79 -3.73 14.09
C GLU A 166 22.97 -4.83 14.79
N SER A 167 21.92 -4.47 15.52
CA SER A 167 21.10 -5.40 16.32
C SER A 167 20.57 -6.59 15.52
N ALA A 168 20.24 -6.37 14.24
CA ALA A 168 19.79 -7.43 13.36
C ALA A 168 20.85 -8.49 13.03
N MET A 169 22.15 -8.15 13.21
CA MET A 169 23.28 -9.01 12.89
C MET A 169 23.95 -9.57 14.11
N THR A 170 24.09 -8.75 15.15
CA THR A 170 24.86 -9.08 16.37
C THR A 170 23.98 -9.45 17.55
N GLY A 171 22.69 -9.10 17.52
CA GLY A 171 21.76 -9.23 18.64
C GLY A 171 21.91 -8.14 19.72
N GLU A 172 22.89 -7.24 19.59
CA GLU A 172 23.14 -6.17 20.54
C GLU A 172 22.24 -4.95 20.24
N SER A 173 21.41 -4.55 21.20
CA SER A 173 20.41 -3.47 21.00
C SER A 173 20.99 -2.05 21.07
N VAL A 174 22.27 -1.91 21.45
CA VAL A 174 22.92 -0.59 21.59
C VAL A 174 23.69 -0.26 20.31
N PRO A 175 23.52 0.94 19.73
CA PRO A 175 24.28 1.34 18.55
C PRO A 175 25.79 1.32 18.78
N VAL A 176 26.52 0.73 17.83
CA VAL A 176 27.96 0.54 17.91
C VAL A 176 28.68 1.72 17.28
N SER A 177 29.68 2.27 17.99
CA SER A 177 30.53 3.33 17.44
C SER A 177 31.49 2.75 16.40
N LYS A 178 31.48 3.35 15.20
CA LYS A 178 32.30 2.96 14.06
C LYS A 178 33.30 4.06 13.69
N GLY A 179 34.46 3.69 13.14
CA GLY A 179 35.44 4.69 12.79
C GLY A 179 36.65 4.17 11.99
N LEU A 180 37.58 5.07 11.77
CA LEU A 180 38.84 4.81 11.09
C LEU A 180 39.78 4.08 12.03
N LEU A 181 39.58 2.80 12.23
CA LEU A 181 40.52 1.94 12.93
C LEU A 181 41.51 1.33 11.95
N SER A 182 42.73 1.09 12.42
CA SER A 182 43.76 0.30 11.72
C SER A 182 43.23 -1.08 11.33
N ALA A 183 44.01 -1.82 10.56
CA ALA A 183 43.78 -3.24 10.31
C ALA A 183 43.48 -4.00 11.61
N LEU A 184 42.41 -4.77 11.62
CA LEU A 184 42.03 -5.62 12.75
C LEU A 184 42.56 -7.06 12.54
N PRO A 185 42.74 -7.87 13.62
CA PRO A 185 43.10 -9.28 13.46
C PRO A 185 42.07 -10.06 12.62
N GLU A 186 42.52 -11.14 11.98
CA GLU A 186 41.68 -11.94 11.08
C GLU A 186 40.53 -12.63 11.84
N ASP A 187 40.73 -13.01 13.07
CA ASP A 187 39.80 -13.68 13.95
C ASP A 187 38.84 -12.73 14.70
N THR A 188 38.84 -11.42 14.35
CA THR A 188 37.97 -10.43 14.99
C THR A 188 36.50 -10.78 14.78
N PRO A 189 35.71 -10.95 15.86
CA PRO A 189 34.28 -11.21 15.79
C PRO A 189 33.53 -10.12 15.03
N LEU A 190 32.38 -10.45 14.40
CA LEU A 190 31.62 -9.54 13.57
C LEU A 190 31.23 -8.25 14.31
N ALA A 191 30.78 -8.37 15.55
CA ALA A 191 30.37 -7.25 16.40
C ALA A 191 31.52 -6.27 16.74
N GLU A 192 32.78 -6.73 16.68
CA GLU A 192 33.96 -5.93 17.00
C GLU A 192 34.64 -5.33 15.76
N ARG A 193 34.11 -5.54 14.57
CA ARG A 193 34.64 -4.97 13.33
C ARG A 193 34.24 -3.50 13.20
N HIS A 194 34.77 -2.66 14.08
CA HIS A 194 34.43 -1.22 14.14
C HIS A 194 34.89 -0.42 12.89
N ASN A 195 35.72 -1.00 12.03
CA ASN A 195 36.22 -0.37 10.81
C ASN A 195 35.40 -0.72 9.55
N MET A 196 34.34 -1.50 9.70
CA MET A 196 33.39 -1.91 8.67
C MET A 196 31.98 -1.45 9.01
N VAL A 197 31.15 -1.27 7.98
CA VAL A 197 29.68 -1.20 8.07
C VAL A 197 29.11 -2.38 7.30
N LEU A 198 28.06 -2.97 7.85
CA LEU A 198 27.48 -4.21 7.36
C LEU A 198 26.17 -3.93 6.61
N ALA A 199 25.89 -4.69 5.56
CA ALA A 199 24.64 -4.61 4.81
C ALA A 199 23.43 -4.76 5.73
N SER A 200 22.35 -4.04 5.42
CA SER A 200 21.08 -4.05 6.18
C SER A 200 21.16 -3.51 7.61
N THR A 201 22.27 -2.90 8.03
CA THR A 201 22.39 -2.15 9.28
C THR A 201 22.05 -0.67 9.04
N VAL A 202 21.77 0.04 10.11
CA VAL A 202 21.26 1.42 10.09
C VAL A 202 22.25 2.39 10.67
N ILE A 203 22.54 3.48 9.99
CA ILE A 203 23.34 4.57 10.54
C ILE A 203 22.44 5.42 11.46
N THR A 204 22.69 5.34 12.75
CA THR A 204 21.90 6.08 13.76
C THR A 204 22.42 7.47 14.02
N ARG A 205 23.74 7.70 13.83
CA ARG A 205 24.38 8.99 14.07
C ARG A 205 25.62 9.19 13.19
N GLY A 206 25.90 10.44 12.82
CA GLY A 206 27.10 10.84 12.13
C GLY A 206 27.04 10.63 10.63
N ARG A 207 28.21 10.62 9.98
CA ARG A 207 28.38 10.43 8.54
C ARG A 207 29.64 9.66 8.23
N ALA A 208 29.67 8.96 7.10
CA ALA A 208 30.84 8.22 6.63
C ALA A 208 30.97 8.25 5.11
N VAL A 209 32.20 8.10 4.65
CA VAL A 209 32.54 7.70 3.28
C VAL A 209 33.11 6.30 3.33
N CYS A 210 32.53 5.38 2.58
CA CYS A 210 32.87 3.97 2.61
C CYS A 210 33.11 3.44 1.19
N VAL A 211 33.90 2.37 1.07
CA VAL A 211 34.08 1.62 -0.17
C VAL A 211 33.37 0.27 -0.03
N ILE A 212 32.54 -0.09 -0.99
CA ILE A 212 31.84 -1.39 -1.02
C ILE A 212 32.85 -2.51 -1.22
N THR A 213 32.78 -3.51 -0.33
CA THR A 213 33.68 -4.67 -0.31
C THR A 213 33.02 -5.98 -0.67
N GLY A 214 31.72 -6.11 -0.43
CA GLY A 214 30.90 -7.28 -0.74
C GLY A 214 29.47 -6.92 -1.06
N THR A 215 28.84 -7.62 -2.02
CA THR A 215 27.48 -7.36 -2.49
C THR A 215 26.64 -8.64 -2.53
N GLY A 216 25.33 -8.53 -2.35
CA GLY A 216 24.40 -9.68 -2.46
C GLY A 216 24.74 -10.83 -1.51
N MET A 217 24.88 -12.02 -2.05
CA MET A 217 25.21 -13.24 -1.28
C MET A 217 26.63 -13.24 -0.67
N ASP A 218 27.51 -12.35 -1.15
CA ASP A 218 28.87 -12.20 -0.62
C ASP A 218 28.93 -11.27 0.62
N THR A 219 27.82 -10.69 1.04
CA THR A 219 27.69 -9.94 2.30
C THR A 219 27.48 -10.87 3.49
N GLU A 220 27.71 -10.38 4.72
CA GLU A 220 27.42 -11.16 5.94
C GLU A 220 25.93 -11.52 6.04
N VAL A 221 25.02 -10.60 5.65
CA VAL A 221 23.57 -10.88 5.55
C VAL A 221 23.29 -11.95 4.49
N GLY A 222 23.97 -11.89 3.35
CA GLY A 222 23.82 -12.90 2.28
C GLY A 222 24.20 -14.29 2.75
N ARG A 223 25.26 -14.43 3.57
CA ARG A 223 25.66 -15.74 4.15
C ARG A 223 24.60 -16.27 5.11
N ILE A 224 24.03 -15.39 5.96
CA ILE A 224 22.94 -15.79 6.87
C ILE A 224 21.70 -16.19 6.06
N ALA A 225 21.34 -15.41 5.04
CA ALA A 225 20.22 -15.74 4.16
C ALA A 225 20.42 -17.08 3.43
N GLY A 226 21.65 -17.38 3.02
CA GLY A 226 21.99 -18.68 2.40
C GLY A 226 21.73 -19.89 3.29
N LEU A 227 21.82 -19.74 4.63
CA LEU A 227 21.49 -20.78 5.61
C LEU A 227 19.97 -20.94 5.80
N LEU A 228 19.19 -19.92 5.47
CA LEU A 228 17.73 -19.88 5.61
C LEU A 228 16.98 -20.15 4.28
N LEU A 229 17.68 -20.40 3.18
CA LEU A 229 17.11 -20.74 1.88
C LEU A 229 16.29 -22.03 1.95
N GLY A 230 15.00 -21.92 2.20
CA GLY A 230 14.05 -23.05 2.35
C GLY A 230 12.71 -22.66 2.93
N GLU A 231 12.61 -21.54 3.62
CA GLU A 231 11.33 -21.01 4.10
C GLU A 231 10.79 -19.98 3.10
N GLY A 232 9.77 -20.39 2.32
CA GLY A 232 9.06 -19.50 1.39
C GLY A 232 8.37 -18.35 2.10
N GLU A 233 8.09 -17.27 1.37
CA GLU A 233 7.30 -16.13 1.88
C GLU A 233 5.97 -16.63 2.47
N GLY A 234 5.66 -16.22 3.70
CA GLY A 234 4.44 -16.63 4.39
C GLY A 234 3.18 -16.20 3.62
N GLN A 235 2.18 -17.08 3.57
CA GLN A 235 0.87 -16.81 2.97
C GLN A 235 0.16 -15.64 3.67
N THR A 236 -0.57 -14.82 2.90
CA THR A 236 -1.40 -13.75 3.45
C THR A 236 -2.55 -14.31 4.32
N PRO A 237 -3.09 -13.54 5.29
CA PRO A 237 -4.24 -13.96 6.07
C PRO A 237 -5.43 -14.39 5.20
N LEU A 238 -5.66 -13.67 4.10
CA LEU A 238 -6.71 -14.01 3.14
C LEU A 238 -6.41 -15.34 2.41
N GLN A 239 -5.17 -15.55 1.98
CA GLN A 239 -4.78 -16.83 1.36
C GLN A 239 -4.94 -18.00 2.32
N LYS A 240 -4.61 -17.83 3.61
CA LYS A 240 -4.84 -18.86 4.65
C LYS A 240 -6.33 -19.15 4.82
N LYS A 241 -7.18 -18.08 4.92
CA LYS A 241 -8.64 -18.24 4.97
C LYS A 241 -9.19 -18.92 3.72
N MET A 242 -8.64 -18.62 2.53
CA MET A 242 -9.04 -19.28 1.27
C MET A 242 -8.68 -20.76 1.27
N ALA A 243 -7.49 -21.12 1.74
CA ALA A 243 -7.09 -22.51 1.87
C ALA A 243 -7.98 -23.30 2.86
N GLU A 244 -8.42 -22.68 3.95
CA GLU A 244 -9.38 -23.27 4.89
C GLU A 244 -10.76 -23.47 4.25
N ILE A 245 -11.24 -22.46 3.50
CA ILE A 245 -12.50 -22.55 2.75
C ILE A 245 -12.42 -23.69 1.71
N SER A 246 -11.34 -23.74 0.93
CA SER A 246 -11.13 -24.79 -0.06
C SER A 246 -11.13 -26.19 0.59
N LYS A 247 -10.46 -26.36 1.73
CA LYS A 247 -10.48 -27.63 2.47
C LYS A 247 -11.89 -28.02 2.94
N THR A 248 -12.62 -27.05 3.51
CA THR A 248 -13.99 -27.27 3.97
C THR A 248 -14.93 -27.64 2.81
N LEU A 249 -14.81 -26.91 1.70
CA LEU A 249 -15.60 -27.17 0.49
C LEU A 249 -15.27 -28.55 -0.11
N SER A 250 -13.98 -28.91 -0.20
CA SER A 250 -13.55 -30.22 -0.65
C SER A 250 -14.12 -31.35 0.22
N PHE A 251 -14.11 -31.15 1.55
CA PHE A 251 -14.70 -32.13 2.46
C PHE A 251 -16.21 -32.29 2.24
N VAL A 252 -16.95 -31.17 2.13
CA VAL A 252 -18.41 -31.19 1.87
C VAL A 252 -18.69 -31.87 0.54
N CYS A 253 -17.91 -31.54 -0.50
CA CYS A 253 -18.03 -32.14 -1.81
C CYS A 253 -17.80 -33.64 -1.76
N LEU A 254 -16.76 -34.12 -1.10
CA LEU A 254 -16.50 -35.55 -0.92
C LEU A 254 -17.66 -36.27 -0.21
N CYS A 255 -18.28 -35.61 0.79
CA CYS A 255 -19.48 -36.15 1.43
C CYS A 255 -20.65 -36.29 0.45
N VAL A 256 -20.90 -35.26 -0.38
CA VAL A 256 -21.94 -35.27 -1.42
C VAL A 256 -21.64 -36.38 -2.44
N CYS A 257 -20.41 -36.51 -2.91
CA CYS A 257 -19.99 -37.57 -3.83
C CYS A 257 -20.19 -38.98 -3.23
N ALA A 258 -19.85 -39.14 -1.96
CA ALA A 258 -20.05 -40.43 -1.27
C ALA A 258 -21.54 -40.80 -1.13
N VAL A 259 -22.40 -39.81 -0.79
CA VAL A 259 -23.85 -40.01 -0.74
C VAL A 259 -24.39 -40.33 -2.11
N MET A 260 -23.98 -39.59 -3.15
CA MET A 260 -24.41 -39.80 -4.52
C MET A 260 -23.98 -41.17 -5.04
N PHE A 261 -22.76 -41.60 -4.80
CA PHE A 261 -22.25 -42.92 -5.14
C PHE A 261 -23.07 -44.02 -4.45
N GLY A 262 -23.32 -43.87 -3.14
CA GLY A 262 -24.13 -44.82 -2.39
C GLY A 262 -25.57 -44.93 -2.89
N VAL A 263 -26.23 -43.78 -3.15
CA VAL A 263 -27.60 -43.76 -3.71
C VAL A 263 -27.64 -44.39 -5.10
N GLY A 264 -26.66 -44.10 -5.98
CA GLY A 264 -26.56 -44.68 -7.32
C GLY A 264 -26.42 -46.21 -7.29
N LEU A 265 -25.61 -46.74 -6.37
CA LEU A 265 -25.47 -48.19 -6.18
C LEU A 265 -26.78 -48.83 -5.68
N LEU A 266 -27.49 -48.17 -4.72
CA LEU A 266 -28.80 -48.65 -4.23
C LEU A 266 -29.86 -48.64 -5.33
N GLN A 267 -29.73 -47.79 -6.32
CA GLN A 267 -30.59 -47.70 -7.50
C GLN A 267 -30.25 -48.73 -8.59
N GLY A 268 -29.17 -49.52 -8.40
CA GLY A 268 -28.73 -50.57 -9.34
C GLY A 268 -27.95 -50.05 -10.55
N ARG A 269 -27.41 -48.83 -10.49
CA ARG A 269 -26.55 -48.30 -11.57
C ARG A 269 -25.19 -49.00 -11.60
N PRO A 270 -24.52 -49.06 -12.74
CA PRO A 270 -23.19 -49.67 -12.87
C PRO A 270 -22.20 -48.94 -11.93
N MET A 271 -21.44 -49.70 -11.17
CA MET A 271 -20.51 -49.17 -10.17
C MET A 271 -19.46 -48.23 -10.80
N LEU A 272 -18.97 -48.55 -12.00
CA LEU A 272 -17.98 -47.77 -12.73
C LEU A 272 -18.52 -46.42 -13.13
N ASP A 273 -19.72 -46.38 -13.72
CA ASP A 273 -20.33 -45.10 -14.15
C ASP A 273 -20.59 -44.16 -12.97
N MET A 274 -21.06 -44.73 -11.86
CA MET A 274 -21.26 -43.95 -10.64
C MET A 274 -19.95 -43.47 -10.02
N PHE A 275 -18.89 -44.25 -10.10
CA PHE A 275 -17.58 -43.85 -9.65
C PHE A 275 -17.02 -42.69 -10.51
N LEU A 276 -17.09 -42.81 -11.83
CA LEU A 276 -16.65 -41.77 -12.78
C LEU A 276 -17.45 -40.48 -12.59
N THR A 277 -18.76 -40.60 -12.41
CA THR A 277 -19.63 -39.43 -12.14
C THR A 277 -19.26 -38.75 -10.82
N ALA A 278 -19.06 -39.53 -9.74
CA ALA A 278 -18.67 -38.99 -8.44
C ALA A 278 -17.30 -38.31 -8.48
N VAL A 279 -16.32 -38.88 -9.18
CA VAL A 279 -15.00 -38.30 -9.38
C VAL A 279 -15.10 -37.00 -10.19
N SER A 280 -15.86 -36.99 -11.26
CA SER A 280 -16.06 -35.80 -12.11
C SER A 280 -16.72 -34.67 -11.35
N LEU A 281 -17.71 -34.99 -10.52
CA LEU A 281 -18.32 -34.00 -9.63
C LEU A 281 -17.33 -33.48 -8.60
N ALA A 282 -16.52 -34.34 -7.99
CA ALA A 282 -15.50 -33.92 -7.02
C ALA A 282 -14.52 -32.94 -7.62
N VAL A 283 -14.10 -33.18 -8.87
CA VAL A 283 -13.21 -32.26 -9.60
C VAL A 283 -13.91 -30.96 -9.96
N ALA A 284 -15.12 -31.03 -10.49
CA ALA A 284 -15.89 -29.84 -10.88
C ALA A 284 -16.26 -28.93 -9.70
N ALA A 285 -16.45 -29.48 -8.50
CA ALA A 285 -16.90 -28.74 -7.34
C ALA A 285 -15.81 -27.93 -6.63
N ILE A 286 -14.51 -28.12 -6.96
CA ILE A 286 -13.40 -27.44 -6.33
C ILE A 286 -12.94 -26.28 -7.21
N PRO A 287 -13.04 -25.02 -6.76
CA PRO A 287 -12.60 -23.87 -7.56
C PRO A 287 -11.07 -23.77 -7.53
N GLU A 288 -10.36 -24.54 -8.36
CA GLU A 288 -8.89 -24.60 -8.40
C GLU A 288 -8.25 -23.22 -8.71
N GLY A 289 -8.90 -22.41 -9.53
CA GLY A 289 -8.43 -21.07 -9.90
C GLY A 289 -8.53 -20.00 -8.79
N LEU A 290 -9.24 -20.26 -7.69
CA LEU A 290 -9.54 -19.24 -6.68
C LEU A 290 -8.29 -18.62 -6.02
N PRO A 291 -7.28 -19.38 -5.55
CA PRO A 291 -6.08 -18.79 -4.97
C PRO A 291 -5.27 -17.95 -5.98
N ALA A 292 -5.18 -18.42 -7.22
CA ALA A 292 -4.50 -17.69 -8.30
C ALA A 292 -5.21 -16.38 -8.63
N ILE A 293 -6.55 -16.38 -8.76
CA ILE A 293 -7.37 -15.20 -9.02
C ILE A 293 -7.18 -14.19 -7.90
N VAL A 294 -7.23 -14.60 -6.63
CA VAL A 294 -7.01 -13.71 -5.48
C VAL A 294 -5.63 -13.05 -5.55
N THR A 295 -4.59 -13.81 -5.85
CA THR A 295 -3.22 -13.28 -5.97
C THR A 295 -3.10 -12.28 -7.13
N ILE A 296 -3.67 -12.59 -8.29
CA ILE A 296 -3.69 -11.69 -9.46
C ILE A 296 -4.45 -10.39 -9.13
N VAL A 297 -5.62 -10.49 -8.48
CA VAL A 297 -6.44 -9.33 -8.10
C VAL A 297 -5.69 -8.43 -7.11
N LEU A 298 -5.02 -9.02 -6.10
CA LEU A 298 -4.17 -8.28 -5.17
C LEU A 298 -3.02 -7.58 -5.91
N ALA A 299 -2.30 -8.28 -6.77
CA ALA A 299 -1.18 -7.72 -7.53
C ALA A 299 -1.62 -6.55 -8.44
N LEU A 300 -2.73 -6.70 -9.18
CA LEU A 300 -3.32 -5.64 -10.01
C LEU A 300 -3.83 -4.46 -9.15
N GLY A 301 -4.35 -4.75 -7.97
CA GLY A 301 -4.75 -3.76 -6.98
C GLY A 301 -3.58 -2.92 -6.50
N VAL A 302 -2.48 -3.55 -6.11
CA VAL A 302 -1.24 -2.87 -5.69
C VAL A 302 -0.66 -2.04 -6.84
N ALA A 303 -0.67 -2.55 -8.08
CA ALA A 303 -0.25 -1.77 -9.24
C ALA A 303 -1.11 -0.49 -9.45
N ARG A 304 -2.43 -0.55 -9.14
CA ARG A 304 -3.31 0.64 -9.13
C ARG A 304 -2.97 1.61 -8.01
N MET A 305 -2.68 1.11 -6.79
CA MET A 305 -2.23 1.94 -5.66
C MET A 305 -0.93 2.66 -5.97
N ALA A 306 0.05 1.97 -6.58
CA ALA A 306 1.32 2.55 -6.98
C ALA A 306 1.14 3.70 -8.00
N ARG A 307 0.23 3.57 -8.98
CA ARG A 307 -0.13 4.67 -9.90
C ARG A 307 -0.77 5.87 -9.18
N ARG A 308 -1.36 5.65 -8.01
CA ARG A 308 -1.90 6.68 -7.11
C ARG A 308 -0.90 7.08 -6.02
N ARG A 309 0.40 6.84 -6.25
CA ARG A 309 1.52 7.26 -5.39
C ARG A 309 1.63 6.54 -4.05
N ALA A 310 0.94 5.41 -3.87
CA ALA A 310 1.05 4.54 -2.71
C ALA A 310 1.71 3.22 -3.12
N ILE A 311 3.00 3.04 -2.82
CA ILE A 311 3.74 1.81 -3.09
C ILE A 311 3.59 0.88 -1.91
N VAL A 312 2.90 -0.23 -2.09
CA VAL A 312 2.73 -1.27 -1.07
C VAL A 312 3.85 -2.30 -1.20
N LYS A 313 4.56 -2.58 -0.12
CA LYS A 313 5.69 -3.51 -0.08
C LYS A 313 5.26 -4.96 0.19
N ARG A 314 4.16 -5.16 0.92
CA ARG A 314 3.65 -6.46 1.32
C ARG A 314 2.19 -6.60 0.94
N LEU A 315 1.83 -7.68 0.24
CA LEU A 315 0.44 -7.92 -0.18
C LEU A 315 -0.59 -7.93 0.97
N PRO A 316 -0.28 -8.50 2.16
CA PRO A 316 -1.22 -8.47 3.29
C PRO A 316 -1.65 -7.07 3.71
N ALA A 317 -0.78 -6.08 3.56
CA ALA A 317 -1.07 -4.69 3.94
C ALA A 317 -2.25 -4.09 3.17
N VAL A 318 -2.52 -4.55 1.93
CA VAL A 318 -3.67 -4.11 1.13
C VAL A 318 -5.00 -4.46 1.80
N GLU A 319 -5.10 -5.69 2.29
CA GLU A 319 -6.30 -6.17 3.00
C GLU A 319 -6.49 -5.41 4.32
N THR A 320 -5.42 -5.31 5.11
CA THR A 320 -5.41 -4.63 6.40
C THR A 320 -5.76 -3.15 6.25
N LEU A 321 -5.22 -2.48 5.21
CA LEU A 321 -5.50 -1.08 4.91
C LEU A 321 -6.99 -0.82 4.66
N GLY A 322 -7.67 -1.73 3.96
CA GLY A 322 -9.13 -1.66 3.77
C GLY A 322 -9.94 -1.76 5.07
N CYS A 323 -9.35 -2.30 6.15
CA CYS A 323 -9.94 -2.42 7.48
C CYS A 323 -9.57 -1.27 8.42
N ALA A 324 -8.72 -0.32 8.00
CA ALA A 324 -8.23 0.76 8.85
C ALA A 324 -9.39 1.51 9.53
N GLY A 325 -9.32 1.57 10.86
CA GLY A 325 -10.27 2.28 11.72
C GLY A 325 -9.71 3.56 12.29
N VAL A 326 -8.37 3.68 12.34
CA VAL A 326 -7.65 4.85 12.83
C VAL A 326 -6.45 5.13 11.93
N ILE A 327 -6.21 6.41 11.62
CA ILE A 327 -5.00 6.85 10.94
C ILE A 327 -4.27 7.82 11.88
N CYS A 328 -3.16 7.37 12.46
CA CYS A 328 -2.25 8.16 13.26
C CYS A 328 -1.23 8.82 12.32
N SER A 329 -1.31 10.13 12.18
CA SER A 329 -0.47 10.88 11.24
C SER A 329 0.49 11.81 11.96
N ASP A 330 1.77 11.77 11.56
CA ASP A 330 2.69 12.85 11.91
C ASP A 330 2.22 14.15 11.22
N LYS A 331 2.47 15.26 11.87
CA LYS A 331 2.08 16.58 11.36
C LYS A 331 2.97 17.01 10.21
N THR A 332 4.30 17.04 10.47
CA THR A 332 5.28 17.67 9.59
C THR A 332 5.49 16.89 8.31
N GLY A 333 5.39 17.55 7.16
CA GLY A 333 5.61 16.91 5.85
C GLY A 333 4.46 16.04 5.36
N THR A 334 3.58 15.54 6.26
CA THR A 334 2.44 14.68 5.92
C THR A 334 1.12 15.45 5.86
N LEU A 335 0.73 16.09 6.96
CA LEU A 335 -0.45 16.97 7.04
C LEU A 335 -0.14 18.37 6.56
N THR A 336 1.12 18.79 6.67
CA THR A 336 1.63 20.10 6.28
C THR A 336 2.60 19.98 5.11
N GLN A 337 2.95 21.11 4.50
CA GLN A 337 3.78 21.17 3.29
C GLN A 337 5.29 20.99 3.56
N ASN A 338 5.72 20.90 4.83
CA ASN A 338 7.12 20.92 5.26
C ASN A 338 7.89 22.14 4.71
N ARG A 339 7.21 23.27 4.62
CA ARG A 339 7.74 24.52 4.10
C ARG A 339 7.23 25.68 4.93
N MET A 340 8.14 26.36 5.64
CA MET A 340 7.77 27.57 6.35
C MET A 340 7.31 28.64 5.36
N THR A 341 6.19 29.30 5.67
CA THR A 341 5.60 30.35 4.83
C THR A 341 5.21 31.52 5.70
N VAL A 342 5.58 32.73 5.28
CA VAL A 342 5.14 33.98 5.93
C VAL A 342 3.67 34.21 5.60
N VAL A 343 2.83 34.25 6.64
CA VAL A 343 1.36 34.43 6.50
C VAL A 343 0.86 35.75 7.09
N ASP A 344 1.61 36.35 8.01
CA ASP A 344 1.23 37.62 8.66
C ASP A 344 2.47 38.51 8.87
N VAL A 345 2.37 39.75 8.47
CA VAL A 345 3.42 40.78 8.71
C VAL A 345 2.76 41.98 9.33
N TRP A 346 3.11 42.24 10.57
CA TRP A 346 2.59 43.38 11.29
C TRP A 346 3.71 44.45 11.53
N THR A 347 3.38 45.71 11.25
CA THR A 347 4.29 46.84 11.48
C THR A 347 3.54 47.93 12.29
N PRO A 348 4.19 48.57 13.29
CA PRO A 348 3.58 49.62 14.08
C PRO A 348 3.14 50.86 13.25
N ARG A 349 3.86 51.11 12.15
CA ARG A 349 3.58 52.21 11.21
C ARG A 349 3.05 51.65 9.88
N SER A 350 2.04 52.28 9.35
CA SER A 350 1.51 51.89 8.02
C SER A 350 2.56 52.14 6.94
N GLY A 351 2.71 51.18 6.00
CA GLY A 351 3.64 51.28 4.87
C GLY A 351 5.04 50.75 5.11
N GLU A 352 5.40 50.27 6.32
CA GLU A 352 6.73 49.71 6.62
C GLU A 352 6.83 48.17 6.30
N ARG A 353 5.79 47.58 5.70
CA ARG A 353 5.79 46.14 5.37
C ARG A 353 6.95 45.74 4.45
N ALA A 354 7.18 46.50 3.39
CA ALA A 354 8.31 46.28 2.49
C ALA A 354 9.66 46.38 3.21
N LEU A 355 9.82 47.35 4.14
CA LEU A 355 11.02 47.47 4.94
C LEU A 355 11.25 46.28 5.87
N ALA A 356 10.18 45.76 6.49
CA ALA A 356 10.25 44.58 7.33
C ALA A 356 10.74 43.36 6.55
N LEU A 357 10.20 43.12 5.35
CA LEU A 357 10.59 42.00 4.47
C LEU A 357 12.00 42.22 3.91
N THR A 358 12.39 43.44 3.53
CA THR A 358 13.78 43.77 3.13
C THR A 358 14.79 43.43 4.23
N ILE A 359 14.52 43.83 5.49
CA ILE A 359 15.39 43.49 6.62
C ILE A 359 15.44 41.97 6.84
N GLY A 360 14.28 41.28 6.73
CA GLY A 360 14.19 39.84 6.85
C GLY A 360 15.04 39.12 5.80
N ALA A 361 14.97 39.57 4.54
CA ALA A 361 15.73 39.00 3.42
C ALA A 361 17.24 39.29 3.52
N LEU A 362 17.63 40.54 3.84
CA LEU A 362 19.03 40.94 4.00
C LEU A 362 19.71 40.25 5.20
N CYS A 363 18.96 40.05 6.28
CA CYS A 363 19.44 39.34 7.47
C CYS A 363 19.17 37.83 7.38
N SER A 364 19.53 37.21 6.24
CA SER A 364 19.34 35.76 5.97
C SER A 364 20.48 35.24 5.13
N ASP A 365 20.86 33.96 5.36
CA ASP A 365 21.87 33.23 4.60
C ASP A 365 21.29 32.42 3.45
N ALA A 366 19.96 32.28 3.39
CA ALA A 366 19.29 31.55 2.31
C ALA A 366 19.56 32.16 0.94
N ALA A 367 19.90 31.32 -0.03
CA ALA A 367 20.11 31.71 -1.42
C ALA A 367 18.80 31.68 -2.21
N LEU A 368 18.58 32.67 -3.09
CA LEU A 368 17.42 32.75 -3.98
C LEU A 368 17.84 32.42 -5.42
N THR A 369 17.12 31.49 -6.03
CA THR A 369 17.21 31.19 -7.46
C THR A 369 15.82 31.27 -8.07
N TRP A 370 15.73 31.52 -9.38
CA TRP A 370 14.45 31.59 -10.08
C TRP A 370 14.27 30.39 -10.99
N LYS A 371 13.15 29.70 -10.86
CA LYS A 371 12.74 28.62 -11.77
C LYS A 371 11.54 29.09 -12.59
N GLY A 372 11.83 29.69 -13.73
CA GLY A 372 10.82 30.44 -14.49
C GLY A 372 10.38 31.72 -13.75
N ARG A 373 9.12 31.79 -13.33
CA ARG A 373 8.56 32.91 -12.54
C ARG A 373 8.45 32.63 -11.04
N GLU A 374 8.77 31.43 -10.61
CA GLU A 374 8.66 31.04 -9.19
C GLU A 374 10.00 31.19 -8.49
N PRO A 375 10.04 31.88 -7.33
CA PRO A 375 11.24 31.93 -6.50
C PRO A 375 11.46 30.58 -5.81
N VAL A 376 12.70 30.09 -5.88
CA VAL A 376 13.15 28.89 -5.19
C VAL A 376 14.29 29.27 -4.28
N SER A 377 14.05 29.22 -2.98
CA SER A 377 15.05 29.52 -1.97
C SER A 377 15.66 28.25 -1.41
N THR A 378 16.97 28.27 -1.13
CA THR A 378 17.74 27.19 -0.53
C THR A 378 18.42 27.68 0.74
N GLY A 379 18.27 26.95 1.85
CA GLY A 379 18.84 27.32 3.16
C GLY A 379 17.95 26.90 4.32
N ASP A 380 18.12 27.51 5.48
CA ASP A 380 17.26 27.27 6.65
C ASP A 380 15.79 27.56 6.33
N PRO A 381 14.82 26.72 6.74
CA PRO A 381 13.41 26.91 6.42
C PRO A 381 12.83 28.24 6.89
N THR A 382 13.29 28.79 8.01
CA THR A 382 12.87 30.10 8.52
C THR A 382 13.36 31.23 7.63
N GLU A 383 14.58 31.11 7.12
CA GLU A 383 15.21 32.11 6.26
C GLU A 383 14.65 32.05 4.84
N THR A 384 14.44 30.84 4.30
CA THR A 384 13.81 30.68 3.00
C THR A 384 12.41 31.27 2.97
N ALA A 385 11.64 31.15 4.07
CA ALA A 385 10.32 31.78 4.18
C ALA A 385 10.37 33.31 4.07
N LEU A 386 11.35 33.94 4.70
CA LEU A 386 11.56 35.40 4.62
C LEU A 386 11.94 35.84 3.22
N VAL A 387 12.88 35.16 2.60
CA VAL A 387 13.37 35.43 1.25
C VAL A 387 12.26 35.23 0.21
N ASP A 388 11.50 34.14 0.31
CA ASP A 388 10.37 33.86 -0.56
C ASP A 388 9.25 34.92 -0.42
N ALA A 389 8.96 35.37 0.81
CA ALA A 389 7.97 36.40 1.04
C ALA A 389 8.40 37.75 0.46
N ALA A 390 9.67 38.12 0.59
CA ALA A 390 10.24 39.30 -0.03
C ALA A 390 10.16 39.24 -1.56
N ALA A 391 10.59 38.12 -2.14
CA ALA A 391 10.58 37.91 -3.59
C ALA A 391 9.17 38.00 -4.20
N ARG A 392 8.12 37.49 -3.51
CA ARG A 392 6.71 37.63 -3.93
C ARG A 392 6.20 39.06 -3.96
N GLU A 393 6.78 39.94 -3.16
CA GLU A 393 6.49 41.37 -3.16
C GLU A 393 7.43 42.17 -4.09
N GLY A 394 8.21 41.48 -4.94
CA GLY A 394 9.12 42.11 -5.90
C GLY A 394 10.45 42.54 -5.32
N LEU A 395 10.77 42.12 -4.09
CA LEU A 395 12.02 42.42 -3.39
C LEU A 395 13.00 41.25 -3.61
N ASP A 396 13.68 41.25 -4.75
CA ASP A 396 14.67 40.21 -5.08
C ASP A 396 15.92 40.32 -4.21
N LYS A 397 16.25 39.26 -3.47
CA LYS A 397 17.38 39.24 -2.55
C LYS A 397 18.72 39.56 -3.26
N ASN A 398 18.94 39.01 -4.45
CA ASN A 398 20.17 39.25 -5.19
C ASN A 398 20.32 40.72 -5.61
N GLY A 399 19.20 41.34 -6.00
CA GLY A 399 19.15 42.78 -6.25
C GLY A 399 19.38 43.62 -5.00
N LEU A 400 18.74 43.23 -3.89
CA LEU A 400 18.94 43.90 -2.60
C LEU A 400 20.40 43.82 -2.10
N GLU A 401 21.06 42.65 -2.25
CA GLU A 401 22.48 42.49 -1.87
C GLU A 401 23.42 43.31 -2.78
N GLY A 402 23.05 43.54 -4.04
CA GLY A 402 23.73 44.46 -4.93
C GLY A 402 23.63 45.92 -4.48
N GLU A 403 22.45 46.38 -4.03
CA GLU A 403 22.23 47.72 -3.52
C GLU A 403 22.79 47.92 -2.10
N TRP A 404 22.67 46.89 -1.25
CA TRP A 404 23.07 46.85 0.16
C TRP A 404 24.11 45.75 0.40
N PRO A 405 25.36 45.94 -0.05
CA PRO A 405 26.38 44.89 0.10
C PRO A 405 26.63 44.56 1.58
N ARG A 406 26.58 43.26 1.90
CA ARG A 406 26.88 42.74 3.24
C ARG A 406 28.39 42.85 3.51
N ARG A 407 28.77 43.39 4.63
CA ARG A 407 30.15 43.64 5.05
C ARG A 407 30.54 43.01 6.37
N GLY A 408 29.56 42.59 7.17
CA GLY A 408 29.80 41.89 8.42
C GLY A 408 28.54 41.24 8.96
N GLU A 409 28.72 40.33 9.91
CA GLU A 409 27.64 39.59 10.53
C GLU A 409 27.95 39.14 11.94
N LEU A 410 26.91 38.92 12.70
CA LEU A 410 26.89 38.08 13.90
C LEU A 410 25.87 36.95 13.60
N PRO A 411 26.31 35.70 13.36
CA PRO A 411 25.46 34.58 13.05
C PRO A 411 24.40 34.36 14.12
N PHE A 412 23.34 33.62 13.80
CA PHE A 412 22.35 33.23 14.78
C PHE A 412 22.99 32.44 15.94
N ASP A 413 22.62 32.85 17.13
CA ASP A 413 23.05 32.21 18.37
C ASP A 413 21.84 31.90 19.25
N SER A 414 21.75 30.64 19.74
CA SER A 414 20.61 30.13 20.51
C SER A 414 20.46 30.76 21.91
N GLU A 415 21.55 31.21 22.54
CA GLU A 415 21.49 31.89 23.82
C GLU A 415 21.03 33.34 23.63
N ARG A 416 21.57 33.98 22.61
CA ARG A 416 21.26 35.36 22.22
C ARG A 416 19.92 35.49 21.51
N LYS A 417 19.46 34.44 20.82
CA LYS A 417 18.22 34.36 20.04
C LYS A 417 18.10 35.44 18.95
N LEU A 418 19.19 35.99 18.48
CA LEU A 418 19.28 37.01 17.46
C LEU A 418 20.28 36.62 16.37
N MET A 419 20.06 37.14 15.16
CA MET A 419 21.00 37.19 14.05
C MET A 419 21.13 38.66 13.63
N THR A 420 22.35 39.09 13.27
CA THR A 420 22.65 40.48 12.88
C THR A 420 23.51 40.50 11.64
N THR A 421 23.16 41.30 10.65
CA THR A 421 23.96 41.57 9.46
C THR A 421 24.22 43.07 9.30
N VAL A 422 25.38 43.39 8.74
CA VAL A 422 25.80 44.80 8.53
C VAL A 422 25.94 45.05 7.03
N HIS A 423 25.23 46.03 6.54
CA HIS A 423 25.16 46.40 5.13
C HIS A 423 25.63 47.80 4.86
N GLN A 424 26.33 48.03 3.74
CA GLN A 424 26.71 49.35 3.25
C GLN A 424 25.50 50.00 2.60
N ARG A 425 25.16 51.26 2.99
CA ARG A 425 24.01 51.98 2.45
C ARG A 425 24.31 52.60 1.09
N PRO A 426 23.36 52.60 0.15
CA PRO A 426 23.41 53.49 -1.00
C PRO A 426 23.50 54.93 -0.53
N GLY A 427 24.54 55.66 -0.95
CA GLY A 427 24.74 57.05 -0.49
C GLY A 427 25.60 57.23 0.77
N GLY A 428 26.17 56.19 1.34
CA GLY A 428 27.15 56.21 2.44
C GLY A 428 26.55 55.87 3.82
N GLY A 429 27.45 55.47 4.74
CA GLY A 429 27.04 54.96 6.06
C GLY A 429 26.67 53.48 6.04
N TRP A 430 26.18 52.95 7.16
CA TRP A 430 25.97 51.52 7.41
C TRP A 430 24.58 51.30 7.99
N ARG A 431 23.95 50.21 7.59
CA ARG A 431 22.73 49.71 8.19
C ARG A 431 22.99 48.34 8.83
N VAL A 432 22.67 48.27 10.11
CA VAL A 432 22.63 47.03 10.87
C VAL A 432 21.21 46.47 10.81
N CYS A 433 21.03 45.31 10.23
CA CYS A 433 19.76 44.61 10.19
C CYS A 433 19.77 43.49 11.25
N VAL A 434 18.72 43.41 12.05
CA VAL A 434 18.62 42.40 13.12
C VAL A 434 17.29 41.70 13.04
N LYS A 435 17.33 40.34 13.12
CA LYS A 435 16.13 39.51 13.28
C LYS A 435 16.26 38.56 14.47
N GLY A 436 15.17 38.21 15.09
CA GLY A 436 15.15 37.18 16.13
C GLY A 436 13.90 37.16 16.99
N ALA A 437 14.03 36.63 18.21
CA ALA A 437 12.92 36.47 19.14
C ALA A 437 12.32 37.84 19.52
N PRO A 438 11.00 38.03 19.39
CA PRO A 438 10.33 39.34 19.62
C PRO A 438 10.56 39.90 21.01
N ASP A 439 10.56 39.08 22.04
CA ASP A 439 10.78 39.46 23.45
C ASP A 439 12.20 39.96 23.71
N VAL A 440 13.18 39.32 23.09
CA VAL A 440 14.59 39.71 23.18
C VAL A 440 14.83 40.98 22.37
N LEU A 441 14.32 41.04 21.17
CA LEU A 441 14.49 42.20 20.28
C LEU A 441 13.81 43.46 20.84
N ALA A 442 12.64 43.33 21.47
CA ALA A 442 11.94 44.44 22.12
C ALA A 442 12.79 45.14 23.19
N ARG A 443 13.55 44.37 23.99
CA ARG A 443 14.45 44.91 25.02
C ARG A 443 15.66 45.64 24.44
N ARG A 444 16.05 45.38 23.22
CA ARG A 444 17.16 46.00 22.50
C ARG A 444 16.73 47.23 21.69
N CYS A 445 15.42 47.41 21.50
CA CYS A 445 14.85 48.53 20.76
C CYS A 445 14.50 49.72 21.65
N ARG A 446 14.50 50.93 21.04
CA ARG A 446 14.01 52.17 21.69
C ARG A 446 12.48 52.22 21.60
N LEU A 447 11.80 51.51 22.48
CA LEU A 447 10.33 51.46 22.55
C LEU A 447 9.84 52.20 23.80
N ASP A 448 8.78 52.98 23.64
CA ASP A 448 8.01 53.49 24.78
C ASP A 448 7.11 52.37 25.36
N SER A 449 6.56 52.60 26.56
CA SER A 449 5.74 51.59 27.25
C SER A 449 4.45 51.22 26.48
N ALA A 450 3.92 52.12 25.66
CA ALA A 450 2.71 51.90 24.86
C ALA A 450 3.05 51.04 23.62
N ALA A 451 4.18 51.32 22.96
CA ALA A 451 4.66 50.51 21.83
C ALA A 451 5.06 49.10 22.25
N ALA A 452 5.73 48.97 23.42
CA ALA A 452 6.07 47.67 23.97
C ALA A 452 4.83 46.80 24.25
N ARG A 453 3.82 47.36 24.90
CA ARG A 453 2.54 46.63 25.14
C ARG A 453 1.81 46.24 23.84
N ARG A 454 1.80 47.12 22.83
CA ARG A 454 1.19 46.81 21.51
C ARG A 454 1.92 45.65 20.81
N LEU A 455 3.27 45.67 20.88
CA LEU A 455 4.10 44.58 20.32
C LEU A 455 3.78 43.27 21.02
N GLU A 456 3.77 43.24 22.36
CA GLU A 456 3.50 42.04 23.16
C GLU A 456 2.11 41.49 22.86
N SER A 457 1.07 42.32 22.91
CA SER A 457 -0.29 41.87 22.56
C SER A 457 -0.41 41.35 21.14
N ARG A 458 0.32 41.93 20.17
CA ARG A 458 0.32 41.45 18.80
C ARG A 458 1.08 40.13 18.65
N ASN A 459 2.23 40.03 19.33
CA ASN A 459 3.01 38.78 19.39
C ASN A 459 2.18 37.62 19.98
N GLU A 460 1.49 37.87 21.10
CA GLU A 460 0.58 36.89 21.70
C GLU A 460 -0.58 36.52 20.76
N ALA A 461 -1.17 37.47 20.06
CA ALA A 461 -2.23 37.21 19.08
C ALA A 461 -1.74 36.39 17.89
N MET A 462 -0.51 36.59 17.42
CA MET A 462 0.11 35.82 16.38
C MET A 462 0.50 34.41 16.88
N ALA A 463 1.09 34.32 18.08
CA ALA A 463 1.42 33.05 18.73
C ALA A 463 0.17 32.22 19.02
N GLY A 464 -0.96 32.84 19.40
CA GLY A 464 -2.25 32.19 19.59
C GLY A 464 -2.83 31.59 18.30
N LYS A 465 -2.38 32.06 17.13
CA LYS A 465 -2.67 31.44 15.81
C LYS A 465 -1.63 30.39 15.41
N ALA A 466 -0.81 29.93 16.34
CA ALA A 466 0.27 28.98 16.11
C ALA A 466 1.37 29.46 15.13
N LEU A 467 1.53 30.78 14.96
CA LEU A 467 2.58 31.33 14.12
C LEU A 467 3.92 31.33 14.87
N ARG A 468 4.97 30.95 14.18
CA ARG A 468 6.35 31.25 14.59
C ARG A 468 6.61 32.69 14.28
N VAL A 469 6.84 33.50 15.29
CA VAL A 469 6.97 34.96 15.15
C VAL A 469 8.44 35.38 15.27
N LEU A 470 8.91 36.16 14.30
CA LEU A 470 10.20 36.81 14.32
C LEU A 470 10.00 38.32 14.36
N GLY A 471 10.76 39.00 15.23
CA GLY A 471 10.90 40.43 15.20
C GLY A 471 12.00 40.89 14.24
N VAL A 472 11.81 42.01 13.58
CA VAL A 472 12.83 42.65 12.73
C VAL A 472 13.04 44.09 13.15
N ALA A 473 14.32 44.51 13.18
CA ALA A 473 14.74 45.84 13.57
C ALA A 473 15.99 46.30 12.82
N TYR A 474 16.27 47.54 12.79
CA TYR A 474 17.50 48.07 12.20
C TYR A 474 18.10 49.20 13.04
N LYS A 475 19.37 49.56 12.71
CA LYS A 475 20.06 50.72 13.23
C LYS A 475 20.98 51.29 12.15
N ASP A 476 20.91 52.59 11.92
CA ASP A 476 21.81 53.25 10.97
C ASP A 476 23.04 53.79 11.72
N LEU A 477 24.22 53.58 11.17
CA LEU A 477 25.50 54.02 11.71
C LEU A 477 26.26 54.86 10.68
N ALA A 478 26.89 55.97 11.11
CA ALA A 478 27.75 56.77 10.25
C ALA A 478 29.09 56.11 9.99
N MET A 479 29.63 55.39 10.99
CA MET A 479 30.89 54.66 10.92
C MET A 479 30.76 53.26 11.51
N LEU A 480 31.47 52.31 10.97
CA LEU A 480 31.49 50.94 11.45
C LEU A 480 32.34 50.85 12.75
N PRO A 481 31.88 50.20 13.81
CA PRO A 481 32.68 49.92 15.00
C PRO A 481 33.94 49.11 14.64
N ARG A 482 35.00 49.30 15.39
CA ARG A 482 36.25 48.54 15.20
C ARG A 482 36.04 47.04 15.44
N GLU A 483 35.18 46.68 16.38
CA GLU A 483 34.80 45.28 16.68
C GLU A 483 33.30 45.12 16.46
N LEU A 484 32.92 44.09 15.70
CA LEU A 484 31.55 43.71 15.48
C LEU A 484 31.12 42.78 16.62
N ASN A 485 30.47 43.38 17.63
CA ASN A 485 29.95 42.59 18.78
C ASN A 485 28.51 43.03 19.13
N SER A 486 27.84 42.18 19.90
CA SER A 486 26.42 42.41 20.30
C SER A 486 26.21 43.75 21.03
N ALA A 487 27.16 44.17 21.86
CA ALA A 487 27.03 45.40 22.61
C ALA A 487 27.04 46.64 21.70
N ALA A 488 27.82 46.65 20.64
CA ALA A 488 27.92 47.75 19.67
C ALA A 488 26.75 47.75 18.65
N LEU A 489 26.34 46.60 18.18
CA LEU A 489 25.41 46.47 17.06
C LEU A 489 23.94 46.30 17.47
N GLU A 490 23.70 45.58 18.59
CA GLU A 490 22.34 45.14 18.96
C GLU A 490 21.67 45.97 20.05
N GLN A 491 22.16 47.22 20.30
CA GLN A 491 21.56 48.12 21.27
C GLN A 491 21.02 49.37 20.58
N GLY A 492 19.92 49.91 21.13
CA GLY A 492 19.31 51.13 20.63
C GLY A 492 18.74 51.00 19.22
N LEU A 493 18.21 49.82 18.88
CA LEU A 493 17.61 49.50 17.60
C LEU A 493 16.27 50.22 17.38
N THR A 494 15.92 50.44 16.12
CA THR A 494 14.58 50.85 15.69
C THR A 494 13.77 49.62 15.31
N PHE A 495 12.70 49.36 16.04
CA PHE A 495 11.80 48.24 15.75
C PHE A 495 10.96 48.54 14.50
N VAL A 496 10.85 47.55 13.58
CA VAL A 496 10.11 47.68 12.31
C VAL A 496 8.83 46.85 12.32
N GLY A 497 8.91 45.57 12.75
CA GLY A 497 7.70 44.76 12.72
C GLY A 497 7.90 43.33 13.23
N LEU A 498 6.79 42.59 13.23
CA LEU A 498 6.72 41.16 13.48
C LEU A 498 6.39 40.45 12.19
N ILE A 499 7.08 39.36 11.94
CA ILE A 499 6.82 38.45 10.80
C ILE A 499 6.39 37.10 11.36
N GLY A 500 5.13 36.75 11.09
CA GLY A 500 4.55 35.50 11.50
C GLY A 500 4.57 34.48 10.36
N MET A 501 5.09 33.32 10.64
CA MET A 501 5.22 32.22 9.67
C MET A 501 4.72 30.90 10.24
N ILE A 502 4.27 30.03 9.36
CA ILE A 502 3.78 28.70 9.72
C ILE A 502 4.15 27.72 8.60
N ASP A 503 4.26 26.45 8.92
CA ASP A 503 4.22 25.39 7.94
C ASP A 503 2.72 25.10 7.63
N PRO A 504 2.19 25.55 6.48
CA PRO A 504 0.76 25.53 6.22
C PRO A 504 0.27 24.09 5.97
N PRO A 505 -0.98 23.79 6.37
CA PRO A 505 -1.59 22.53 6.01
C PRO A 505 -1.70 22.37 4.49
N ARG A 506 -1.64 21.14 4.01
CA ARG A 506 -1.88 20.83 2.60
C ARG A 506 -3.36 21.02 2.28
N PRO A 507 -3.74 21.68 1.16
CA PRO A 507 -5.13 22.01 0.82
C PRO A 507 -6.05 20.78 0.78
N GLU A 508 -5.54 19.65 0.26
CA GLU A 508 -6.29 18.41 0.07
C GLU A 508 -6.56 17.61 1.36
N VAL A 509 -5.79 17.88 2.44
CA VAL A 509 -5.89 17.10 3.69
C VAL A 509 -7.22 17.31 4.37
N ARG A 510 -7.78 18.53 4.36
CA ARG A 510 -9.09 18.78 4.96
C ARG A 510 -10.19 17.91 4.35
N THR A 511 -10.24 17.84 3.02
CA THR A 511 -11.20 16.99 2.31
C THR A 511 -10.95 15.50 2.63
N ALA A 512 -9.69 15.08 2.70
CA ALA A 512 -9.33 13.71 3.06
C ALA A 512 -9.75 13.35 4.51
N VAL A 513 -9.61 14.29 5.45
CA VAL A 513 -10.10 14.13 6.84
C VAL A 513 -11.63 13.99 6.89
N GLU A 514 -12.36 14.77 6.10
CA GLU A 514 -13.83 14.65 6.00
C GLU A 514 -14.22 13.29 5.42
N GLN A 515 -13.50 12.78 4.42
CA GLN A 515 -13.70 11.43 3.88
C GLN A 515 -13.39 10.34 4.92
N CYS A 516 -12.35 10.51 5.77
CA CYS A 516 -12.08 9.58 6.87
C CYS A 516 -13.28 9.45 7.79
N TYR A 517 -13.84 10.57 8.26
CA TYR A 517 -15.00 10.53 9.14
C TYR A 517 -16.24 9.92 8.48
N ALA A 518 -16.50 10.23 7.20
CA ALA A 518 -17.58 9.61 6.44
C ALA A 518 -17.38 8.08 6.33
N ALA A 519 -16.12 7.65 6.26
CA ALA A 519 -15.73 6.24 6.21
C ALA A 519 -15.65 5.54 7.58
N GLY A 520 -15.99 6.24 8.68
CA GLY A 520 -15.87 5.72 10.04
C GLY A 520 -14.43 5.56 10.53
N ILE A 521 -13.49 6.29 9.94
CA ILE A 521 -12.06 6.27 10.29
C ILE A 521 -11.76 7.51 11.14
N LYS A 522 -11.11 7.33 12.29
CA LYS A 522 -10.67 8.44 13.13
C LYS A 522 -9.27 8.88 12.74
N PRO A 523 -9.08 10.10 12.20
CA PRO A 523 -7.77 10.68 12.04
C PRO A 523 -7.26 11.20 13.39
N VAL A 524 -5.98 10.94 13.69
CA VAL A 524 -5.29 11.34 14.92
C VAL A 524 -3.98 12.02 14.52
N MET A 525 -3.72 13.21 15.07
CA MET A 525 -2.47 13.93 14.85
C MET A 525 -1.48 13.61 15.97
N ILE A 526 -0.27 13.24 15.58
CA ILE A 526 0.86 12.97 16.49
C ILE A 526 2.01 13.88 16.08
N THR A 527 2.61 14.64 17.00
CA THR A 527 3.65 15.61 16.64
C THR A 527 4.63 15.91 17.78
N GLY A 528 5.87 16.27 17.42
CA GLY A 528 6.85 16.85 18.34
C GLY A 528 6.58 18.32 18.71
N ASP A 529 5.63 19.00 18.04
CA ASP A 529 5.31 20.41 18.24
C ASP A 529 4.63 20.68 19.60
N HIS A 530 4.59 21.97 19.94
CA HIS A 530 3.85 22.43 21.13
C HIS A 530 2.36 22.21 21.00
N LYS A 531 1.67 21.86 22.09
CA LYS A 531 0.23 21.53 22.16
C LYS A 531 -0.67 22.58 21.51
N LEU A 532 -0.41 23.86 21.74
CA LEU A 532 -1.24 24.95 21.17
C LEU A 532 -1.13 25.00 19.63
N THR A 533 0.08 24.82 19.09
CA THR A 533 0.33 24.77 17.64
C THR A 533 -0.36 23.57 17.02
N ALA A 534 -0.20 22.38 17.63
CA ALA A 534 -0.82 21.15 17.16
C ALA A 534 -2.35 21.23 17.13
N VAL A 535 -2.96 21.75 18.21
CA VAL A 535 -4.43 21.91 18.30
C VAL A 535 -4.95 22.94 17.28
N ALA A 536 -4.21 24.04 17.04
CA ALA A 536 -4.63 25.04 16.07
C ALA A 536 -4.68 24.46 14.63
N ILE A 537 -3.62 23.76 14.22
CA ILE A 537 -3.56 23.09 12.90
C ILE A 537 -4.61 21.97 12.81
N ALA A 538 -4.78 21.18 13.87
CA ALA A 538 -5.75 20.11 13.90
C ALA A 538 -7.20 20.62 13.79
N ARG A 539 -7.51 21.80 14.35
CA ARG A 539 -8.81 22.48 14.18
C ARG A 539 -9.03 22.94 12.74
N GLU A 540 -8.02 23.53 12.13
CA GLU A 540 -8.08 23.99 10.74
C GLU A 540 -8.34 22.81 9.79
N LEU A 541 -7.71 21.65 10.05
CA LEU A 541 -7.88 20.41 9.30
C LEU A 541 -9.15 19.62 9.69
N ASN A 542 -9.94 20.07 10.66
CA ASN A 542 -11.11 19.37 11.18
C ASN A 542 -10.80 18.00 11.86
N ILE A 543 -9.53 17.76 12.25
CA ILE A 543 -9.12 16.60 13.04
C ILE A 543 -9.56 16.75 14.50
N TYR A 544 -9.37 17.97 15.06
CA TYR A 544 -9.78 18.30 16.43
C TYR A 544 -11.18 18.92 16.44
N ARG A 545 -12.17 18.20 16.95
CA ARG A 545 -13.59 18.55 16.96
C ARG A 545 -14.08 18.94 18.36
N PRO A 546 -15.24 19.60 18.49
CA PRO A 546 -15.83 19.87 19.81
C PRO A 546 -16.02 18.57 20.61
N GLY A 547 -15.45 18.53 21.81
CA GLY A 547 -15.44 17.36 22.69
C GLY A 547 -14.18 16.51 22.61
N ASP A 548 -13.33 16.69 21.59
CA ASP A 548 -12.02 16.01 21.54
C ASP A 548 -11.03 16.63 22.55
N LEU A 549 -10.09 15.79 22.99
CA LEU A 549 -9.02 16.16 23.93
C LEU A 549 -7.65 16.10 23.24
N ALA A 550 -6.68 16.81 23.81
CA ALA A 550 -5.30 16.77 23.40
C ALA A 550 -4.39 16.45 24.60
N LEU A 551 -3.43 15.54 24.41
CA LEU A 551 -2.40 15.17 25.39
C LEU A 551 -1.01 15.63 24.99
N THR A 552 -0.17 15.87 25.99
CA THR A 552 1.27 16.05 25.78
C THR A 552 2.03 14.76 26.11
N GLY A 553 3.31 14.69 25.71
CA GLY A 553 4.20 13.59 26.14
C GLY A 553 4.29 13.47 27.66
N GLU A 554 4.38 14.61 28.38
CA GLU A 554 4.36 14.63 29.84
C GLU A 554 3.05 14.06 30.42
N ASP A 555 1.89 14.42 29.85
CA ASP A 555 0.60 13.85 30.26
C ASP A 555 0.60 12.32 30.07
N LEU A 556 1.21 11.83 28.98
CA LEU A 556 1.31 10.39 28.69
C LEU A 556 2.26 9.67 29.64
N ASP A 557 3.36 10.29 30.12
CA ASP A 557 4.28 9.68 31.08
C ASP A 557 3.58 9.34 32.40
N PHE A 558 2.65 10.19 32.83
CA PHE A 558 1.87 9.99 34.06
C PHE A 558 0.63 9.08 33.85
N LEU A 559 0.20 8.85 32.61
CA LEU A 559 -1.01 8.10 32.34
C LEU A 559 -0.69 6.60 32.21
N PRO A 560 -1.25 5.72 33.08
CA PRO A 560 -1.11 4.27 32.93
C PRO A 560 -1.62 3.77 31.60
N GLN A 561 -1.04 2.70 31.07
CA GLN A 561 -1.39 2.16 29.75
C GLN A 561 -2.87 1.71 29.70
N GLU A 562 -3.37 1.08 30.75
CA GLU A 562 -4.74 0.59 30.85
C GLU A 562 -5.76 1.73 30.80
N VAL A 563 -5.43 2.90 31.38
CA VAL A 563 -6.29 4.09 31.33
C VAL A 563 -6.26 4.72 29.94
N LEU A 564 -5.07 4.78 29.32
CA LEU A 564 -4.94 5.23 27.93
C LEU A 564 -5.78 4.36 26.98
N GLU A 565 -5.73 3.04 27.13
CA GLU A 565 -6.52 2.10 26.32
C GLU A 565 -8.02 2.31 26.49
N GLN A 566 -8.50 2.62 27.69
CA GLN A 566 -9.93 2.89 27.94
C GLN A 566 -10.40 4.22 27.34
N GLU A 567 -9.57 5.24 27.32
CA GLU A 567 -9.93 6.60 26.97
C GLU A 567 -9.41 7.09 25.63
N VAL A 568 -8.62 6.27 24.91
CA VAL A 568 -7.91 6.65 23.67
C VAL A 568 -8.83 7.29 22.61
N GLU A 569 -10.12 6.88 22.56
CA GLU A 569 -11.09 7.42 21.61
C GLU A 569 -11.42 8.91 21.83
N LYS A 570 -11.16 9.45 23.02
CA LYS A 570 -11.39 10.87 23.35
C LYS A 570 -10.29 11.78 22.81
N PHE A 571 -9.12 11.22 22.50
CA PHE A 571 -7.96 12.01 22.11
C PHE A 571 -7.80 12.02 20.58
N SER A 572 -7.59 13.20 20.02
CA SER A 572 -7.36 13.42 18.57
C SER A 572 -6.02 14.05 18.28
N VAL A 573 -5.33 14.60 19.30
CA VAL A 573 -4.05 15.28 19.17
C VAL A 573 -3.09 14.87 20.28
N TYR A 574 -1.88 14.47 19.90
CA TYR A 574 -0.78 14.16 20.81
C TYR A 574 0.42 15.04 20.46
N ALA A 575 0.89 15.87 21.40
CA ALA A 575 1.90 16.87 21.21
C ALA A 575 3.17 16.59 22.05
N ARG A 576 4.36 16.96 21.55
CA ARG A 576 5.66 16.71 22.20
C ARG A 576 5.89 15.25 22.60
N VAL A 577 5.55 14.34 21.70
CA VAL A 577 5.64 12.90 21.96
C VAL A 577 7.01 12.33 21.57
N SER A 578 7.50 11.36 22.37
CA SER A 578 8.67 10.56 22.08
C SER A 578 8.32 9.34 21.20
N PRO A 579 9.31 8.62 20.63
CA PRO A 579 9.07 7.38 19.92
C PRO A 579 8.31 6.32 20.74
N GLU A 580 8.61 6.21 22.04
CA GLU A 580 7.92 5.30 22.95
C GLU A 580 6.44 5.65 23.12
N HIS A 581 6.13 6.95 23.22
CA HIS A 581 4.74 7.42 23.26
C HIS A 581 3.99 7.04 22.00
N LYS A 582 4.61 7.17 20.81
CA LYS A 582 4.00 6.77 19.54
C LYS A 582 3.59 5.28 19.55
N MET A 583 4.46 4.41 20.06
CA MET A 583 4.13 2.98 20.21
C MET A 583 3.00 2.72 21.20
N ARG A 584 2.99 3.44 22.34
CA ARG A 584 1.92 3.32 23.35
C ARG A 584 0.56 3.71 22.79
N ILE A 585 0.49 4.79 22.00
CA ILE A 585 -0.73 5.26 21.35
C ILE A 585 -1.25 4.21 20.37
N VAL A 586 -0.36 3.67 19.51
CA VAL A 586 -0.73 2.61 18.54
C VAL A 586 -1.30 1.39 19.27
N LYS A 587 -0.60 0.89 20.30
CA LYS A 587 -1.06 -0.26 21.10
C LYS A 587 -2.40 -0.01 21.79
N ALA A 588 -2.64 1.21 22.29
CA ALA A 588 -3.91 1.56 22.92
C ALA A 588 -5.09 1.47 21.95
N TRP A 589 -4.93 1.94 20.70
CA TRP A 589 -5.94 1.80 19.67
C TRP A 589 -6.15 0.33 19.24
N GLN A 590 -5.06 -0.45 19.14
CA GLN A 590 -5.12 -1.89 18.83
C GLN A 590 -5.85 -2.67 19.93
N ALA A 591 -5.62 -2.33 21.22
CA ALA A 591 -6.35 -2.91 22.34
C ALA A 591 -7.88 -2.65 22.29
N ARG A 592 -8.31 -1.56 21.63
CA ARG A 592 -9.72 -1.29 21.34
C ARG A 592 -10.25 -2.04 20.10
N GLY A 593 -9.47 -2.95 19.53
CA GLY A 593 -9.84 -3.73 18.35
C GLY A 593 -9.86 -2.91 17.05
N LYS A 594 -9.19 -1.75 17.01
CA LYS A 594 -9.07 -0.92 15.81
C LYS A 594 -7.82 -1.28 15.04
N VAL A 595 -7.95 -1.37 13.73
CA VAL A 595 -6.82 -1.46 12.81
C VAL A 595 -6.18 -0.08 12.65
N VAL A 596 -4.90 0.04 12.97
CA VAL A 596 -4.18 1.31 13.04
C VAL A 596 -3.22 1.46 11.86
N ALA A 597 -3.39 2.51 11.08
CA ALA A 597 -2.38 2.99 10.14
C ALA A 597 -1.54 4.10 10.83
N MET A 598 -0.22 3.99 10.76
CA MET A 598 0.71 4.96 11.35
C MET A 598 1.61 5.56 10.29
N THR A 599 1.79 6.88 10.26
CA THR A 599 2.74 7.53 9.36
C THR A 599 3.99 7.99 10.11
N GLY A 600 5.11 8.04 9.39
CA GLY A 600 6.36 8.57 9.91
C GLY A 600 7.41 8.75 8.81
N ASP A 601 8.41 9.59 9.06
CA ASP A 601 9.48 9.88 8.12
C ASP A 601 10.88 9.65 8.71
N GLY A 602 11.01 9.61 10.03
CA GLY A 602 12.28 9.54 10.73
C GLY A 602 12.63 8.16 11.29
N VAL A 603 13.87 8.02 11.72
CA VAL A 603 14.35 6.85 12.48
C VAL A 603 13.52 6.65 13.75
N ASN A 604 13.10 7.75 14.39
CA ASN A 604 12.29 7.77 15.60
C ASN A 604 10.88 7.17 15.40
N ASP A 605 10.41 7.11 14.16
CA ASP A 605 9.09 6.58 13.83
C ASP A 605 9.11 5.08 13.52
N ALA A 606 10.25 4.56 13.13
CA ALA A 606 10.39 3.19 12.68
C ALA A 606 9.82 2.13 13.66
N PRO A 607 10.02 2.25 14.98
CA PRO A 607 9.41 1.31 15.93
C PRO A 607 7.88 1.38 15.92
N ALA A 608 7.29 2.57 15.83
CA ALA A 608 5.84 2.76 15.78
C ALA A 608 5.25 2.27 14.44
N LEU A 609 5.95 2.53 13.31
CA LEU A 609 5.59 2.00 11.97
C LEU A 609 5.55 0.48 11.95
N LYS A 610 6.51 -0.18 12.63
CA LYS A 610 6.59 -1.65 12.69
C LYS A 610 5.53 -2.28 13.60
N VAL A 611 5.13 -1.58 14.66
CA VAL A 611 4.11 -2.05 15.64
C VAL A 611 2.69 -1.82 15.11
N ALA A 612 2.48 -0.80 14.29
CA ALA A 612 1.19 -0.54 13.66
C ALA A 612 0.76 -1.70 12.75
N ASP A 613 -0.56 -1.86 12.56
CA ASP A 613 -1.09 -2.85 11.62
C ASP A 613 -0.69 -2.50 10.18
N ILE A 614 -0.47 -1.20 9.92
CA ILE A 614 0.02 -0.68 8.64
C ILE A 614 0.95 0.50 8.91
N GLY A 615 2.25 0.29 8.70
CA GLY A 615 3.23 1.37 8.67
C GLY A 615 3.24 2.07 7.31
N CYS A 616 3.15 3.40 7.29
CA CYS A 616 3.18 4.24 6.09
C CYS A 616 4.38 5.19 6.17
N ALA A 617 5.42 4.96 5.40
CA ALA A 617 6.60 5.84 5.35
C ALA A 617 6.49 6.90 4.26
N MET A 618 7.09 8.05 4.51
CA MET A 618 7.25 9.10 3.51
C MET A 618 8.28 8.69 2.44
N GLY A 619 7.99 8.98 1.19
CA GLY A 619 8.84 8.59 0.05
C GLY A 619 9.93 9.61 -0.26
N VAL A 620 9.62 10.90 -0.12
CA VAL A 620 10.53 12.02 -0.42
C VAL A 620 11.38 12.35 0.81
N THR A 621 10.74 12.66 1.93
CA THR A 621 11.40 13.07 3.18
C THR A 621 11.83 11.91 4.07
N GLY A 622 11.22 10.73 3.87
CA GLY A 622 11.43 9.57 4.73
C GLY A 622 12.83 8.98 4.63
N THR A 623 13.41 8.65 5.81
CA THR A 623 14.67 7.90 5.90
C THR A 623 14.48 6.46 5.42
N ASP A 624 15.57 5.83 5.01
CA ASP A 624 15.53 4.43 4.56
C ASP A 624 15.09 3.47 5.68
N VAL A 625 15.38 3.84 6.93
CA VAL A 625 14.92 3.11 8.12
C VAL A 625 13.40 3.13 8.23
N ALA A 626 12.79 4.31 8.11
CA ALA A 626 11.33 4.44 8.12
C ALA A 626 10.71 3.67 6.95
N LYS A 627 11.28 3.81 5.75
CA LYS A 627 10.88 3.05 4.56
C LYS A 627 11.07 1.55 4.75
N GLY A 628 12.15 1.12 5.40
CA GLY A 628 12.45 -0.28 5.73
C GLY A 628 11.40 -0.90 6.66
N ALA A 629 11.02 -0.17 7.70
CA ALA A 629 10.07 -0.60 8.73
C ALA A 629 8.61 -0.61 8.23
N ALA A 630 8.27 0.22 7.22
CA ALA A 630 6.91 0.42 6.76
C ALA A 630 6.43 -0.67 5.78
N ASP A 631 5.11 -0.88 5.75
CA ASP A 631 4.41 -1.74 4.78
C ASP A 631 4.05 -1.00 3.49
N MET A 632 3.94 0.33 3.55
CA MET A 632 3.58 1.19 2.42
C MET A 632 4.47 2.45 2.38
N ILE A 633 4.79 2.91 1.17
CA ILE A 633 5.57 4.14 0.94
C ILE A 633 4.70 5.12 0.15
N LEU A 634 4.60 6.36 0.64
CA LEU A 634 3.87 7.45 0.00
C LEU A 634 4.84 8.29 -0.83
N THR A 635 4.82 8.16 -2.14
CA THR A 635 5.81 8.83 -3.02
C THR A 635 5.64 10.36 -3.12
N ASP A 636 4.58 10.92 -2.53
CA ASP A 636 4.26 12.34 -2.49
C ASP A 636 4.16 12.91 -1.07
N ASP A 637 4.47 12.10 -0.06
CA ASP A 637 4.41 12.45 1.36
C ASP A 637 3.06 13.04 1.79
N ASN A 638 1.94 12.56 1.24
CA ASN A 638 0.65 13.19 1.38
C ASN A 638 -0.37 12.30 2.12
N PHE A 639 -0.99 12.84 3.17
CA PHE A 639 -2.05 12.17 3.92
C PHE A 639 -3.24 11.73 3.04
N ALA A 640 -3.62 12.56 2.05
CA ALA A 640 -4.72 12.23 1.14
C ALA A 640 -4.48 10.97 0.33
N THR A 641 -3.21 10.64 0.07
CA THR A 641 -2.81 9.41 -0.61
C THR A 641 -3.09 8.18 0.25
N ILE A 642 -2.97 8.28 1.59
CA ILE A 642 -3.36 7.18 2.50
C ILE A 642 -4.86 6.92 2.39
N VAL A 643 -5.68 7.96 2.41
CA VAL A 643 -7.13 7.85 2.30
C VAL A 643 -7.54 7.23 0.97
N SER A 644 -6.90 7.65 -0.13
CA SER A 644 -7.08 7.02 -1.44
C SER A 644 -6.64 5.55 -1.45
N ALA A 645 -5.56 5.20 -0.75
CA ALA A 645 -5.11 3.82 -0.63
C ALA A 645 -6.08 2.96 0.20
N VAL A 646 -6.68 3.50 1.26
CA VAL A 646 -7.77 2.84 2.00
C VAL A 646 -8.97 2.56 1.10
N GLU A 647 -9.39 3.55 0.29
CA GLU A 647 -10.45 3.39 -0.71
C GLU A 647 -10.15 2.22 -1.67
N GLN A 648 -8.91 2.18 -2.21
CA GLN A 648 -8.49 1.10 -3.08
C GLN A 648 -8.45 -0.25 -2.35
N GLY A 649 -7.95 -0.32 -1.12
CA GLY A 649 -7.93 -1.53 -0.31
C GLY A 649 -9.33 -2.10 -0.07
N ARG A 650 -10.31 -1.25 0.25
CA ARG A 650 -11.72 -1.63 0.36
C ARG A 650 -12.30 -2.15 -0.97
N GLY A 651 -11.96 -1.48 -2.08
CA GLY A 651 -12.39 -1.90 -3.42
C GLY A 651 -11.80 -3.24 -3.83
N ILE A 652 -10.51 -3.47 -3.58
CA ILE A 652 -9.83 -4.74 -3.89
C ILE A 652 -10.47 -5.89 -3.11
N TYR A 653 -10.71 -5.71 -1.81
CA TYR A 653 -11.40 -6.73 -1.00
C TYR A 653 -12.81 -7.02 -1.50
N ALA A 654 -13.58 -5.97 -1.86
CA ALA A 654 -14.92 -6.14 -2.42
C ALA A 654 -14.87 -6.93 -3.73
N ASN A 655 -13.90 -6.68 -4.59
CA ASN A 655 -13.74 -7.37 -5.86
C ASN A 655 -13.33 -8.85 -5.68
N ILE A 656 -12.43 -9.13 -4.72
CA ILE A 656 -12.11 -10.51 -4.34
C ILE A 656 -13.36 -11.25 -3.87
N LYS A 657 -14.17 -10.61 -3.02
CA LYS A 657 -15.43 -11.17 -2.54
C LYS A 657 -16.42 -11.45 -3.66
N LYS A 658 -16.49 -10.57 -4.69
CA LYS A 658 -17.31 -10.80 -5.90
C LYS A 658 -16.83 -12.01 -6.69
N ALA A 659 -15.53 -12.15 -6.90
CA ALA A 659 -14.97 -13.30 -7.60
C ALA A 659 -15.25 -14.62 -6.85
N ILE A 660 -15.09 -14.62 -5.52
CA ILE A 660 -15.44 -15.77 -4.67
C ILE A 660 -16.93 -16.10 -4.77
N HIS A 661 -17.80 -15.08 -4.70
CA HIS A 661 -19.25 -15.24 -4.82
C HIS A 661 -19.62 -15.90 -6.14
N TYR A 662 -19.09 -15.39 -7.24
CA TYR A 662 -19.32 -15.93 -8.57
C TYR A 662 -18.94 -17.40 -8.68
N LEU A 663 -17.67 -17.73 -8.40
CA LEU A 663 -17.15 -19.09 -8.52
C LEU A 663 -17.91 -20.08 -7.65
N LEU A 664 -18.14 -19.74 -6.38
CA LEU A 664 -18.84 -20.66 -5.46
C LEU A 664 -20.32 -20.84 -5.81
N SER A 665 -21.00 -19.81 -6.32
CA SER A 665 -22.41 -19.94 -6.76
C SER A 665 -22.52 -20.81 -8.01
N CYS A 666 -21.58 -20.70 -8.96
CA CYS A 666 -21.49 -21.56 -10.13
C CYS A 666 -21.33 -23.04 -9.72
N ASN A 667 -20.36 -23.33 -8.88
CA ASN A 667 -20.11 -24.71 -8.41
C ASN A 667 -21.30 -25.31 -7.64
N ILE A 668 -22.02 -24.51 -6.83
CA ILE A 668 -23.26 -24.97 -6.16
C ILE A 668 -24.31 -25.36 -7.20
N GLY A 669 -24.46 -24.58 -8.28
CA GLY A 669 -25.38 -24.90 -9.38
C GLY A 669 -25.04 -26.22 -10.06
N GLU A 670 -23.77 -26.46 -10.34
CA GLU A 670 -23.27 -27.71 -10.94
C GLU A 670 -23.49 -28.91 -10.03
N ILE A 671 -23.07 -28.79 -8.74
CA ILE A 671 -23.27 -29.86 -7.75
C ILE A 671 -24.75 -30.20 -7.62
N LEU A 672 -25.62 -29.21 -7.49
CA LEU A 672 -27.05 -29.42 -7.34
C LEU A 672 -27.65 -30.13 -8.55
N THR A 673 -27.27 -29.73 -9.75
CA THR A 673 -27.76 -30.34 -11.01
C THR A 673 -27.46 -31.82 -11.04
N ILE A 674 -26.21 -32.22 -10.79
CA ILE A 674 -25.79 -33.63 -10.83
C ILE A 674 -26.35 -34.42 -9.65
N PHE A 675 -26.36 -33.82 -8.44
CA PHE A 675 -26.92 -34.45 -7.25
C PHE A 675 -28.41 -34.79 -7.42
N CYS A 676 -29.20 -33.81 -7.90
CA CYS A 676 -30.63 -34.03 -8.15
C CYS A 676 -30.86 -35.08 -9.23
N ALA A 677 -30.08 -35.08 -10.31
CA ALA A 677 -30.19 -36.06 -11.35
C ALA A 677 -29.90 -37.49 -10.84
N THR A 678 -28.98 -37.63 -9.90
CA THR A 678 -28.67 -38.95 -9.29
C THR A 678 -29.78 -39.38 -8.33
N VAL A 679 -30.18 -38.48 -7.39
CA VAL A 679 -31.17 -38.78 -6.36
C VAL A 679 -32.55 -39.08 -6.95
N PHE A 680 -32.99 -38.32 -7.95
CA PHE A 680 -34.30 -38.50 -8.61
C PHE A 680 -34.27 -39.51 -9.76
N HIS A 681 -33.20 -40.24 -9.87
CA HIS A 681 -33.04 -41.36 -10.83
C HIS A 681 -33.32 -40.97 -12.28
N PHE A 682 -32.68 -39.90 -12.79
CA PHE A 682 -32.80 -39.55 -14.21
C PHE A 682 -32.19 -40.67 -15.09
N HIS A 683 -32.78 -40.92 -16.25
CA HIS A 683 -32.31 -41.95 -17.15
C HIS A 683 -30.88 -41.74 -17.60
N GLN A 684 -30.51 -40.48 -17.87
CA GLN A 684 -29.15 -40.07 -18.21
C GLN A 684 -28.74 -38.86 -17.36
N MET A 685 -27.44 -38.63 -17.25
CA MET A 685 -26.93 -37.47 -16.55
C MET A 685 -27.11 -36.20 -17.40
N PRO A 686 -27.56 -35.07 -16.81
CA PRO A 686 -27.76 -33.81 -17.53
C PRO A 686 -26.46 -33.22 -18.08
N LEU A 687 -25.32 -33.56 -17.49
CA LEU A 687 -24.00 -33.03 -17.82
C LEU A 687 -22.99 -34.16 -17.86
N VAL A 688 -22.09 -34.15 -18.82
CA VAL A 688 -20.96 -35.08 -18.93
C VAL A 688 -19.69 -34.49 -18.35
N PRO A 689 -18.70 -35.29 -17.90
CA PRO A 689 -17.48 -34.83 -17.25
C PRO A 689 -16.72 -33.74 -18.02
N VAL A 690 -16.61 -33.88 -19.32
CA VAL A 690 -15.93 -32.94 -20.21
C VAL A 690 -16.58 -31.54 -20.18
N GLN A 691 -17.91 -31.50 -20.13
CA GLN A 691 -18.68 -30.24 -20.04
C GLN A 691 -18.42 -29.51 -18.72
N LEU A 692 -18.34 -30.25 -17.59
CA LEU A 692 -18.03 -29.68 -16.27
C LEU A 692 -16.62 -29.11 -16.21
N LEU A 693 -15.65 -29.81 -16.75
CA LEU A 693 -14.28 -29.32 -16.83
C LEU A 693 -14.17 -28.09 -17.72
N TRP A 694 -14.91 -28.04 -18.83
CA TRP A 694 -14.99 -26.87 -19.70
C TRP A 694 -15.55 -25.65 -18.97
N LEU A 695 -16.61 -25.81 -18.20
CA LEU A 695 -17.22 -24.74 -17.41
C LEU A 695 -16.20 -24.12 -16.46
N ASN A 696 -15.63 -24.91 -15.58
CA ASN A 696 -14.71 -24.41 -14.56
C ASN A 696 -13.43 -23.77 -15.12
N LEU A 697 -12.91 -24.35 -16.21
CA LEU A 697 -11.64 -23.94 -16.78
C LEU A 697 -11.78 -22.70 -17.66
N VAL A 698 -12.76 -22.71 -18.56
CA VAL A 698 -12.85 -21.72 -19.64
C VAL A 698 -13.86 -20.63 -19.33
N THR A 699 -15.09 -21.02 -18.93
CA THR A 699 -16.16 -20.05 -18.80
C THR A 699 -16.17 -19.32 -17.47
N ASP A 700 -15.69 -19.94 -16.37
CA ASP A 700 -15.73 -19.33 -15.05
C ASP A 700 -14.48 -18.51 -14.71
N SER A 701 -13.31 -18.93 -15.20
CA SER A 701 -12.05 -18.26 -14.86
C SER A 701 -11.95 -16.82 -15.39
N LEU A 702 -12.40 -16.57 -16.63
CA LEU A 702 -12.29 -15.25 -17.26
C LEU A 702 -13.22 -14.20 -16.62
N PRO A 703 -14.52 -14.47 -16.36
CA PRO A 703 -15.39 -13.54 -15.63
C PRO A 703 -14.94 -13.32 -14.18
N ALA A 704 -14.47 -14.35 -13.48
CA ALA A 704 -13.96 -14.22 -12.13
C ALA A 704 -12.75 -13.25 -12.06
N LEU A 705 -11.82 -13.34 -13.00
CA LEU A 705 -10.70 -12.41 -13.14
C LEU A 705 -11.18 -10.99 -13.48
N ALA A 706 -12.18 -10.87 -14.36
CA ALA A 706 -12.77 -9.59 -14.74
C ALA A 706 -13.49 -8.89 -13.56
N LEU A 707 -14.14 -9.66 -12.67
CA LEU A 707 -14.70 -9.16 -11.40
C LEU A 707 -13.59 -8.64 -10.48
N GLY A 708 -12.43 -9.27 -10.47
CA GLY A 708 -11.27 -8.83 -9.70
C GLY A 708 -10.75 -7.45 -10.08
N VAL A 709 -10.95 -7.00 -11.32
CA VAL A 709 -10.54 -5.68 -11.82
C VAL A 709 -11.68 -4.67 -11.91
N GLU A 710 -12.84 -4.98 -11.36
CA GLU A 710 -13.99 -4.07 -11.30
C GLU A 710 -13.60 -2.71 -10.69
N PRO A 711 -14.08 -1.58 -11.23
CA PRO A 711 -13.93 -0.27 -10.60
C PRO A 711 -14.44 -0.27 -9.15
N VAL A 712 -13.83 0.58 -8.31
CA VAL A 712 -14.28 0.75 -6.92
C VAL A 712 -15.70 1.28 -6.92
N GLU A 713 -16.59 0.66 -6.13
CA GLU A 713 -17.99 1.09 -6.05
C GLU A 713 -18.12 2.47 -5.40
N GLU A 714 -19.02 3.28 -5.92
CA GLU A 714 -19.40 4.55 -5.30
C GLU A 714 -19.93 4.31 -3.86
N GLY A 715 -19.49 5.16 -2.93
CA GLY A 715 -19.91 5.07 -1.53
C GLY A 715 -19.16 4.02 -0.68
N VAL A 716 -18.08 3.41 -1.16
CA VAL A 716 -17.24 2.53 -0.36
C VAL A 716 -16.63 3.26 0.85
N MET A 717 -16.39 4.57 0.71
CA MET A 717 -15.94 5.46 1.77
C MET A 717 -17.09 6.09 2.60
N SER A 718 -18.32 5.64 2.42
CA SER A 718 -19.47 5.98 3.28
C SER A 718 -19.84 4.84 4.23
N GLN A 719 -19.08 3.76 4.25
CA GLN A 719 -19.30 2.60 5.09
C GLN A 719 -18.24 2.56 6.21
N PRO A 720 -18.63 2.09 7.42
CA PRO A 720 -17.66 1.92 8.50
C PRO A 720 -16.61 0.86 8.14
N PRO A 721 -15.44 0.88 8.79
CA PRO A 721 -14.41 -0.13 8.60
C PRO A 721 -14.95 -1.53 8.90
N ARG A 722 -14.52 -2.49 8.10
CA ARG A 722 -14.82 -3.90 8.32
C ARG A 722 -13.98 -4.43 9.49
N ASP A 723 -14.56 -5.30 10.29
CA ASP A 723 -13.79 -6.08 11.25
C ASP A 723 -12.82 -7.03 10.52
N ALA A 724 -11.54 -6.92 10.83
CA ALA A 724 -10.47 -7.73 10.21
C ALA A 724 -10.62 -9.23 10.51
N HIS A 725 -11.27 -9.58 11.64
CA HIS A 725 -11.49 -10.96 12.07
C HIS A 725 -12.81 -11.55 11.56
N ALA A 726 -13.69 -10.72 10.98
CA ALA A 726 -14.99 -11.19 10.49
C ALA A 726 -14.84 -12.29 9.43
N SER A 727 -15.72 -13.29 9.50
CA SER A 727 -15.81 -14.33 8.48
C SER A 727 -16.22 -13.72 7.12
N LEU A 728 -15.68 -14.24 6.03
CA LEU A 728 -16.11 -13.90 4.67
C LEU A 728 -17.60 -14.17 4.44
N PHE A 729 -18.14 -15.20 5.10
CA PHE A 729 -19.53 -15.61 4.98
C PHE A 729 -20.51 -14.85 5.89
N ALA A 730 -20.02 -13.84 6.63
CA ALA A 730 -20.86 -13.01 7.49
C ALA A 730 -21.88 -12.15 6.70
N HIS A 731 -22.84 -11.57 7.41
CA HIS A 731 -23.81 -10.59 6.89
C HIS A 731 -24.70 -11.09 5.73
N GLY A 732 -25.10 -12.38 5.77
CA GLY A 732 -26.00 -12.96 4.78
C GLY A 732 -25.37 -13.31 3.44
N PHE A 733 -24.03 -13.24 3.34
CA PHE A 733 -23.29 -13.61 2.12
C PHE A 733 -23.49 -15.09 1.78
N ALA A 734 -23.34 -16.00 2.76
CA ALA A 734 -23.56 -17.43 2.56
C ALA A 734 -24.98 -17.72 2.02
N PHE A 735 -26.00 -17.04 2.53
CA PHE A 735 -27.38 -17.20 2.06
C PHE A 735 -27.53 -16.74 0.60
N ARG A 736 -26.95 -15.58 0.24
CA ARG A 736 -26.99 -15.08 -1.15
C ARG A 736 -26.31 -16.06 -2.10
N LEU A 737 -25.14 -16.51 -1.75
CA LEU A 737 -24.38 -17.48 -2.51
C LEU A 737 -25.17 -18.80 -2.72
N ALA A 738 -25.78 -19.32 -1.65
CA ALA A 738 -26.54 -20.55 -1.71
C ALA A 738 -27.78 -20.43 -2.59
N TRP A 739 -28.65 -19.39 -2.39
CA TRP A 739 -29.87 -19.28 -3.17
C TRP A 739 -29.63 -18.99 -4.65
N GLN A 740 -28.56 -18.25 -4.98
CA GLN A 740 -28.21 -17.97 -6.38
C GLN A 740 -27.66 -19.22 -7.06
N GLY A 741 -26.79 -19.99 -6.39
CA GLY A 741 -26.34 -21.28 -6.91
C GLY A 741 -27.48 -22.27 -7.09
N VAL A 742 -28.41 -22.36 -6.13
CA VAL A 742 -29.63 -23.18 -6.23
C VAL A 742 -30.50 -22.72 -7.43
N MET A 743 -30.64 -21.41 -7.63
CA MET A 743 -31.36 -20.88 -8.79
C MET A 743 -30.75 -21.34 -10.12
N VAL A 744 -29.43 -21.21 -10.27
CA VAL A 744 -28.72 -21.64 -11.50
C VAL A 744 -28.93 -23.13 -11.72
N GLY A 745 -28.76 -23.97 -10.68
CA GLY A 745 -29.00 -25.40 -10.79
C GLY A 745 -30.44 -25.77 -11.17
N LEU A 746 -31.44 -25.10 -10.57
CA LEU A 746 -32.83 -25.33 -10.91
C LEU A 746 -33.19 -24.92 -12.35
N LEU A 747 -32.62 -23.81 -12.85
CA LEU A 747 -32.81 -23.39 -14.25
C LEU A 747 -32.17 -24.39 -15.21
N THR A 748 -31.02 -24.94 -14.87
CA THR A 748 -30.36 -25.99 -15.64
C THR A 748 -31.19 -27.27 -15.68
N LEU A 749 -31.72 -27.70 -14.55
CA LEU A 749 -32.63 -28.85 -14.49
C LEU A 749 -33.92 -28.59 -15.28
N ALA A 750 -34.48 -27.37 -15.21
CA ALA A 750 -35.65 -27.00 -16.00
C ALA A 750 -35.36 -27.09 -17.51
N ALA A 751 -34.18 -26.65 -17.97
CA ALA A 751 -33.75 -26.80 -19.36
C ALA A 751 -33.66 -28.27 -19.76
N TYR A 752 -33.09 -29.12 -18.89
CA TYR A 752 -33.01 -30.55 -19.12
C TYR A 752 -34.42 -31.18 -19.26
N PHE A 753 -35.34 -30.89 -18.31
CA PHE A 753 -36.71 -31.45 -18.38
C PHE A 753 -37.49 -30.95 -19.59
N LEU A 754 -37.34 -29.68 -19.95
CA LEU A 754 -38.02 -29.17 -21.16
C LEU A 754 -37.47 -29.84 -22.45
N GLY A 755 -36.17 -30.06 -22.53
CA GLY A 755 -35.53 -30.79 -23.62
C GLY A 755 -36.02 -32.24 -23.68
N GLU A 756 -36.00 -32.95 -22.53
CA GLU A 756 -36.29 -34.37 -22.46
C GLU A 756 -37.77 -34.72 -22.75
N TYR A 757 -38.72 -33.92 -22.24
CA TYR A 757 -40.13 -34.29 -22.22
C TYR A 757 -41.06 -33.41 -23.05
N VAL A 758 -40.59 -32.24 -23.52
CA VAL A 758 -41.50 -31.24 -24.15
C VAL A 758 -41.08 -30.83 -25.54
N LEU A 759 -39.80 -30.65 -25.79
CA LEU A 759 -39.32 -29.96 -27.01
C LEU A 759 -38.69 -30.88 -28.03
N SER A 760 -38.14 -32.01 -27.65
CA SER A 760 -37.37 -32.88 -28.53
C SER A 760 -38.16 -34.11 -28.99
N ASP A 761 -37.86 -34.61 -30.19
CA ASP A 761 -38.44 -35.84 -30.68
C ASP A 761 -37.94 -37.06 -29.90
N PRO A 762 -38.76 -38.11 -29.74
CA PRO A 762 -38.44 -39.25 -28.84
C PRO A 762 -37.12 -40.00 -29.14
N GLY A 763 -36.54 -39.83 -30.32
CA GLY A 763 -35.29 -40.50 -30.71
C GLY A 763 -34.02 -39.71 -30.35
N GLU A 764 -34.12 -38.40 -30.21
CA GLU A 764 -32.98 -37.51 -29.93
C GLU A 764 -33.10 -36.73 -28.59
N ALA A 765 -34.18 -36.98 -27.86
CA ALA A 765 -34.57 -36.26 -26.66
C ALA A 765 -33.44 -36.15 -25.61
N HIS A 766 -32.71 -37.20 -25.33
CA HIS A 766 -31.65 -37.21 -24.32
C HIS A 766 -30.45 -36.35 -24.71
N ALA A 767 -30.01 -36.40 -25.98
CA ALA A 767 -28.86 -35.62 -26.46
C ALA A 767 -29.21 -34.13 -26.53
N ALA A 768 -30.44 -33.81 -26.96
CA ALA A 768 -30.95 -32.43 -26.95
C ALA A 768 -31.11 -31.87 -25.53
N ALA A 769 -31.66 -32.66 -24.58
CA ALA A 769 -31.80 -32.29 -23.19
C ALA A 769 -30.44 -32.02 -22.50
N ASN A 770 -29.44 -32.86 -22.74
CA ASN A 770 -28.07 -32.65 -22.28
C ASN A 770 -27.49 -31.34 -22.87
N THR A 771 -27.63 -31.14 -24.18
CA THR A 771 -27.15 -29.92 -24.85
C THR A 771 -27.81 -28.67 -24.31
N MET A 772 -29.15 -28.72 -24.10
CA MET A 772 -29.90 -27.58 -23.51
C MET A 772 -29.48 -27.30 -22.08
N ALA A 773 -29.28 -28.33 -21.27
CA ALA A 773 -28.80 -28.18 -19.88
C ALA A 773 -27.40 -27.55 -19.85
N PHE A 774 -26.46 -28.06 -20.66
CA PHE A 774 -25.10 -27.51 -20.74
C PHE A 774 -25.09 -26.06 -21.25
N ALA A 775 -25.84 -25.77 -22.33
CA ALA A 775 -25.95 -24.41 -22.85
C ALA A 775 -26.57 -23.43 -21.84
N THR A 776 -27.64 -23.86 -21.15
CA THR A 776 -28.33 -23.04 -20.13
C THR A 776 -27.40 -22.78 -18.95
N LEU A 777 -26.72 -23.78 -18.44
CA LEU A 777 -25.79 -23.63 -17.32
C LEU A 777 -24.70 -22.62 -17.63
N THR A 778 -23.99 -22.80 -18.76
CA THR A 778 -22.90 -21.91 -19.19
C THR A 778 -23.38 -20.48 -19.38
N LEU A 779 -24.51 -20.30 -20.09
CA LEU A 779 -25.02 -18.96 -20.34
C LEU A 779 -25.56 -18.31 -19.06
N CYS A 780 -26.20 -19.06 -18.15
CA CYS A 780 -26.58 -18.58 -16.82
C CYS A 780 -25.36 -18.03 -16.06
N GLN A 781 -24.26 -18.78 -16.04
CA GLN A 781 -23.02 -18.37 -15.39
C GLN A 781 -22.45 -17.10 -16.01
N LEU A 782 -22.37 -17.02 -17.34
CA LEU A 782 -21.89 -15.82 -18.03
C LEU A 782 -22.76 -14.58 -17.75
N PHE A 783 -24.08 -14.71 -17.73
CA PHE A 783 -24.98 -13.60 -17.36
C PHE A 783 -24.93 -13.29 -15.89
N HIS A 784 -24.83 -14.31 -15.03
CA HIS A 784 -24.72 -14.13 -13.58
C HIS A 784 -23.47 -13.36 -13.17
N ALA A 785 -22.37 -13.44 -13.94
CA ALA A 785 -21.17 -12.62 -13.72
C ALA A 785 -21.48 -11.11 -13.71
N PHE A 786 -22.45 -10.65 -14.50
CA PHE A 786 -22.89 -9.24 -14.47
C PHE A 786 -23.67 -8.90 -13.19
N ASP A 787 -24.45 -9.83 -12.66
CA ASP A 787 -25.21 -9.61 -11.42
C ASP A 787 -24.32 -9.41 -10.20
N VAL A 788 -23.22 -10.17 -10.16
CA VAL A 788 -22.27 -10.19 -9.05
C VAL A 788 -21.39 -8.93 -9.03
N ARG A 789 -21.37 -8.11 -10.09
CA ARG A 789 -20.61 -6.86 -10.14
C ARG A 789 -20.94 -5.89 -9.02
N SER A 790 -22.16 -5.90 -8.49
CA SER A 790 -22.51 -5.22 -7.25
C SER A 790 -23.57 -5.97 -6.46
N GLU A 791 -23.37 -6.01 -5.14
CA GLU A 791 -24.36 -6.60 -4.21
C GLU A 791 -25.58 -5.69 -3.95
N ARG A 792 -25.45 -4.38 -4.14
CA ARG A 792 -26.44 -3.36 -3.74
C ARG A 792 -26.97 -2.52 -4.89
N SER A 793 -26.10 -2.15 -5.82
CA SER A 793 -26.44 -1.28 -6.94
C SER A 793 -26.98 -2.09 -8.10
N SER A 794 -27.95 -1.51 -8.83
CA SER A 794 -28.48 -2.13 -10.05
C SER A 794 -27.40 -2.15 -11.13
N LEU A 795 -27.37 -3.21 -11.93
CA LEU A 795 -26.51 -3.33 -13.11
C LEU A 795 -26.71 -2.16 -14.07
N PHE A 796 -27.92 -1.68 -14.23
CA PHE A 796 -28.25 -0.54 -15.10
C PHE A 796 -27.77 0.80 -14.53
N HIS A 797 -27.66 0.93 -13.22
CA HIS A 797 -27.11 2.13 -12.56
C HIS A 797 -25.58 2.19 -12.70
N ILE A 798 -24.91 1.05 -12.53
CA ILE A 798 -23.44 0.93 -12.67
C ILE A 798 -23.03 1.10 -14.14
N GLY A 799 -23.93 0.76 -15.08
CA GLY A 799 -23.67 0.66 -16.50
C GLY A 799 -23.20 -0.74 -16.90
N VAL A 800 -23.96 -1.41 -17.75
CA VAL A 800 -23.69 -2.79 -18.19
C VAL A 800 -22.27 -2.90 -18.77
N PHE A 801 -21.86 -1.95 -19.57
CA PHE A 801 -20.58 -1.95 -20.29
C PHE A 801 -19.45 -1.17 -19.62
N SER A 802 -19.61 -0.75 -18.37
CA SER A 802 -18.62 0.08 -17.64
C SER A 802 -17.31 -0.66 -17.33
N ASN A 803 -17.31 -2.00 -17.30
CA ASN A 803 -16.10 -2.80 -17.14
C ASN A 803 -15.65 -3.44 -18.45
N PRO A 804 -14.63 -2.90 -19.14
CA PRO A 804 -14.15 -3.46 -20.41
C PRO A 804 -13.59 -4.88 -20.29
N ALA A 805 -13.04 -5.25 -19.12
CA ALA A 805 -12.54 -6.60 -18.88
C ALA A 805 -13.67 -7.62 -18.82
N MET A 806 -14.79 -7.28 -18.15
CA MET A 806 -15.99 -8.10 -18.09
C MET A 806 -16.60 -8.29 -19.48
N ASN A 807 -16.69 -7.22 -20.26
CA ASN A 807 -17.24 -7.29 -21.63
C ASN A 807 -16.40 -8.20 -22.52
N LYS A 808 -15.06 -8.14 -22.40
CA LYS A 808 -14.15 -9.04 -23.14
C LYS A 808 -14.28 -10.49 -22.66
N ALA A 809 -14.32 -10.71 -21.34
CA ALA A 809 -14.48 -12.04 -20.76
C ALA A 809 -15.79 -12.69 -21.20
N PHE A 810 -16.89 -11.95 -21.16
CA PHE A 810 -18.20 -12.39 -21.63
C PHE A 810 -18.19 -12.74 -23.14
N LEU A 811 -17.63 -11.86 -23.98
CA LEU A 811 -17.57 -12.09 -25.43
C LEU A 811 -16.71 -13.30 -25.77
N ILE A 812 -15.57 -13.47 -25.12
CA ILE A 812 -14.70 -14.65 -25.31
C ILE A 812 -15.44 -15.91 -24.86
N GLY A 813 -15.99 -15.93 -23.64
CA GLY A 813 -16.76 -17.07 -23.13
C GLY A 813 -17.95 -17.45 -24.02
N LEU A 814 -18.72 -16.44 -24.42
CA LEU A 814 -19.85 -16.65 -25.34
C LEU A 814 -19.39 -17.22 -26.70
N THR A 815 -18.34 -16.67 -27.30
CA THR A 815 -17.82 -17.15 -28.58
C THR A 815 -17.32 -18.58 -28.48
N MET A 816 -16.60 -18.90 -27.39
CA MET A 816 -16.11 -20.26 -27.15
C MET A 816 -17.25 -21.25 -26.92
N GLN A 817 -18.27 -20.84 -26.17
CA GLN A 817 -19.46 -21.68 -25.94
C GLN A 817 -20.25 -21.92 -27.24
N LEU A 818 -20.44 -20.87 -28.04
CA LEU A 818 -21.09 -21.02 -29.34
C LEU A 818 -20.29 -21.93 -30.28
N ALA A 819 -18.95 -21.87 -30.23
CA ALA A 819 -18.11 -22.79 -31.00
C ALA A 819 -18.35 -24.24 -30.61
N VAL A 820 -18.42 -24.55 -29.29
CA VAL A 820 -18.73 -25.93 -28.80
C VAL A 820 -20.12 -26.41 -29.23
N LEU A 821 -21.10 -25.50 -29.26
CA LEU A 821 -22.49 -25.86 -29.61
C LEU A 821 -22.75 -25.92 -31.11
N CYS A 822 -21.96 -25.24 -31.96
CA CYS A 822 -22.25 -25.09 -33.39
C CYS A 822 -21.21 -25.76 -34.32
N VAL A 823 -19.99 -26.05 -33.86
CA VAL A 823 -18.92 -26.61 -34.70
C VAL A 823 -18.92 -28.15 -34.60
N PRO A 824 -19.19 -28.87 -35.71
CA PRO A 824 -19.40 -30.33 -35.69
C PRO A 824 -18.27 -31.13 -35.02
N PRO A 825 -16.96 -30.89 -35.24
CA PRO A 825 -15.91 -31.60 -34.54
C PRO A 825 -15.93 -31.42 -33.03
N LEU A 826 -16.32 -30.22 -32.55
CA LEU A 826 -16.42 -29.92 -31.13
C LEU A 826 -17.68 -30.53 -30.51
N GLN A 827 -18.76 -30.59 -31.26
CA GLN A 827 -19.99 -31.24 -30.81
C GLN A 827 -19.76 -32.73 -30.45
N VAL A 828 -18.94 -33.43 -31.23
CA VAL A 828 -18.56 -34.82 -30.91
C VAL A 828 -17.77 -34.89 -29.58
N VAL A 829 -16.82 -34.02 -29.41
CA VAL A 829 -15.97 -33.99 -28.19
C VAL A 829 -16.80 -33.69 -26.93
N PHE A 830 -17.77 -32.77 -27.05
CA PHE A 830 -18.58 -32.34 -25.92
C PHE A 830 -19.94 -33.03 -25.81
N SER A 831 -20.18 -34.06 -26.62
CA SER A 831 -21.45 -34.80 -26.70
C SER A 831 -22.66 -33.88 -26.82
N THR A 832 -22.58 -32.87 -27.70
CA THR A 832 -23.65 -31.92 -27.97
C THR A 832 -24.27 -32.14 -29.35
N VAL A 833 -25.54 -31.74 -29.51
CA VAL A 833 -26.26 -31.82 -30.78
C VAL A 833 -26.76 -30.44 -31.22
N PRO A 834 -27.02 -30.25 -32.55
CA PRO A 834 -27.61 -29.00 -33.00
C PRO A 834 -28.97 -28.74 -32.36
N MET A 835 -29.21 -27.54 -31.86
CA MET A 835 -30.47 -27.13 -31.26
C MET A 835 -31.37 -26.41 -32.25
N SER A 836 -32.68 -26.66 -32.19
CA SER A 836 -33.71 -25.97 -32.94
C SER A 836 -33.86 -24.50 -32.49
N PRO A 837 -34.45 -23.61 -33.30
CA PRO A 837 -34.69 -22.22 -32.90
C PRO A 837 -35.53 -22.07 -31.62
N LEU A 838 -36.46 -22.99 -31.36
CA LEU A 838 -37.31 -22.99 -30.18
C LEU A 838 -36.50 -23.36 -28.93
N GLU A 839 -35.65 -24.37 -29.02
CA GLU A 839 -34.73 -24.76 -27.93
C GLU A 839 -33.77 -23.63 -27.57
N TRP A 840 -33.19 -22.95 -28.60
CA TRP A 840 -32.39 -21.75 -28.36
C TRP A 840 -33.19 -20.63 -27.67
N ALA A 841 -34.46 -20.40 -28.05
CA ALA A 841 -35.28 -19.39 -27.40
C ALA A 841 -35.50 -19.71 -25.89
N VAL A 842 -35.77 -21.00 -25.57
CA VAL A 842 -35.94 -21.48 -24.19
C VAL A 842 -34.64 -21.35 -23.40
N VAL A 843 -33.53 -21.79 -23.96
CA VAL A 843 -32.19 -21.68 -23.34
C VAL A 843 -31.86 -20.22 -23.03
N LEU A 844 -32.05 -19.30 -23.97
CA LEU A 844 -31.79 -17.89 -23.74
C LEU A 844 -32.73 -17.25 -22.71
N ALA A 845 -34.00 -17.64 -22.70
CA ALA A 845 -34.96 -17.16 -21.69
C ALA A 845 -34.57 -17.59 -20.27
N LEU A 846 -34.17 -18.84 -20.11
CA LEU A 846 -33.69 -19.38 -18.84
C LEU A 846 -32.36 -18.75 -18.44
N ALA A 847 -31.45 -18.56 -19.38
CA ALA A 847 -30.12 -17.98 -19.14
C ALA A 847 -30.17 -16.51 -18.64
N ILE A 848 -31.15 -15.73 -19.10
CA ILE A 848 -31.34 -14.33 -18.66
C ILE A 848 -32.06 -14.25 -17.31
N THR A 849 -32.75 -15.28 -16.89
CA THR A 849 -33.54 -15.31 -15.64
C THR A 849 -32.75 -14.90 -14.40
N PRO A 850 -31.47 -15.30 -14.17
CA PRO A 850 -30.68 -14.86 -13.04
C PRO A 850 -30.56 -13.33 -12.96
N VAL A 851 -30.34 -12.65 -14.09
CA VAL A 851 -30.26 -11.18 -14.13
C VAL A 851 -31.56 -10.55 -13.65
N VAL A 852 -32.68 -11.03 -14.16
CA VAL A 852 -34.01 -10.47 -13.79
C VAL A 852 -34.29 -10.68 -12.31
N VAL A 853 -34.09 -11.90 -11.81
CA VAL A 853 -34.38 -12.26 -10.41
C VAL A 853 -33.45 -11.51 -9.46
N CYS A 854 -32.16 -11.44 -9.76
CA CYS A 854 -31.19 -10.70 -8.93
C CYS A 854 -31.47 -9.19 -8.90
N GLU A 855 -31.83 -8.59 -10.04
CA GLU A 855 -32.18 -7.17 -10.07
C GLU A 855 -33.47 -6.87 -9.30
N LEU A 856 -34.48 -7.75 -9.37
CA LEU A 856 -35.69 -7.65 -8.55
C LEU A 856 -35.36 -7.78 -7.05
N ALA A 857 -34.50 -8.73 -6.67
CA ALA A 857 -34.06 -8.89 -5.28
C ALA A 857 -33.31 -7.66 -4.76
N LYS A 858 -32.43 -7.06 -5.58
CA LYS A 858 -31.76 -5.79 -5.27
C LYS A 858 -32.76 -4.63 -5.12
N ALA A 859 -33.77 -4.55 -5.97
CA ALA A 859 -34.81 -3.52 -5.90
C ALA A 859 -35.61 -3.61 -4.59
N VAL A 860 -36.03 -4.82 -4.20
CA VAL A 860 -36.75 -5.09 -2.93
C VAL A 860 -35.89 -4.72 -1.73
N SER A 861 -34.62 -5.10 -1.72
CA SER A 861 -33.70 -4.80 -0.62
C SER A 861 -33.49 -3.29 -0.42
N ARG A 862 -33.36 -2.54 -1.53
CA ARG A 862 -33.26 -1.06 -1.51
C ARG A 862 -34.54 -0.39 -0.97
N GLY A 863 -35.69 -0.94 -1.30
CA GLY A 863 -36.98 -0.44 -0.79
C GLY A 863 -37.10 -0.59 0.74
N ARG A 864 -36.53 -1.67 1.31
CA ARG A 864 -36.49 -1.89 2.76
C ARG A 864 -35.56 -0.96 3.51
N THR A 865 -34.40 -0.65 2.96
CA THR A 865 -33.41 0.27 3.59
C THR A 865 -33.83 1.74 3.51
N ARG A 866 -34.70 2.14 2.57
CA ARG A 866 -35.24 3.50 2.45
C ARG A 866 -36.40 3.80 3.40
N ARG A 867 -36.99 2.82 4.09
CA ARG A 867 -37.96 3.12 5.14
C ARG A 867 -37.20 3.68 6.35
N PRO A 868 -37.43 4.96 6.74
CA PRO A 868 -36.81 5.51 7.94
C PRO A 868 -37.19 4.58 9.11
N ALA A 869 -36.18 4.22 9.92
CA ALA A 869 -36.44 3.58 11.19
C ALA A 869 -37.50 4.41 11.91
N ARG A 870 -38.65 3.81 12.15
CA ARG A 870 -39.76 4.42 12.89
C ARG A 870 -39.15 4.91 14.18
N ALA A 871 -39.07 6.23 14.36
CA ALA A 871 -38.56 6.84 15.58
C ALA A 871 -39.27 6.15 16.77
N GLU A 872 -38.51 5.32 17.49
CA GLU A 872 -38.97 4.93 18.83
C GLU A 872 -39.12 6.25 19.59
N LYS A 873 -40.36 6.58 19.94
CA LYS A 873 -40.67 7.67 20.83
C LYS A 873 -39.95 7.35 22.14
N VAL A 874 -38.84 8.00 22.37
CA VAL A 874 -38.28 8.16 23.70
C VAL A 874 -39.30 9.00 24.45
N GLU A 875 -40.13 8.38 25.24
CA GLU A 875 -40.88 9.09 26.25
C GLU A 875 -39.92 9.77 27.21
N PRO A 876 -40.07 11.05 27.47
CA PRO A 876 -39.24 11.73 28.43
C PRO A 876 -39.60 11.18 29.83
N ALA A 877 -38.70 10.43 30.43
CA ALA A 877 -38.73 10.14 31.85
C ALA A 877 -38.46 11.46 32.60
N CYS A 878 -39.51 12.24 32.76
CA CYS A 878 -39.50 13.40 33.63
C CYS A 878 -40.38 13.07 34.85
N ALA A 879 -39.84 13.39 36.00
CA ALA A 879 -40.44 13.44 37.34
C ALA A 879 -40.64 12.07 38.05
N ARG A 880 -39.60 11.77 38.88
CA ARG A 880 -39.82 11.56 40.32
C ARG A 880 -38.45 11.48 41.05
N ARG A 881 -38.25 12.56 41.83
CA ARG A 881 -37.29 12.81 42.93
C ARG A 881 -35.86 13.15 42.55
#